data_18d28617ce2432257c74646b106da734
#
_entry.id   18d28617ce2432257c74646b106da734
#
_cell.length_a   1.000
_cell.length_b   1.000
_cell.length_c   1.000
_cell.angle_alpha   90.00
_cell.angle_beta   90.00
_cell.angle_gamma   90.00
#
_symmetry.space_group_name_H-M   'P 1'
#
loop_
_entity.id
_entity.type
_entity.pdbx_description
1 polymer ?
#
loop_
_entity_poly.entity_id
_entity_poly.type
_entity_poly.pdbx_seq_one_letter_code
_entity_poly.pdbx_strand_id
1 'polypeptide(L)'
;MSIFNRPLLAATGSPCLISGLFAGLIVSQAVSVTAAAQTVDTLQADARTTEGGTGQTVPPAPADNAYPADYFALYVPRTALDMVRRIPGFQITRGDTGRRGLGQGGANILINGERLTGKTDPFDQLSQIQAESVVEIRIRDGATLSIPGLSGQVADVTVERTRALKGTWEWNPQFRRRLEPNLTNGELTLSGELGEAGGLTYALTLRDYGFRSGARATETLRNADGVLFETRDEDFQNGAPQPGAALNLGWTPRPDHKANLNAEYWQFNFSRSARAVRTPVTSAGDDTLTFSGRGEDEWNLEMDADYEFPVLSGTLKFIGVLDRESSPTFNSFSRTSPRTGFLGASRFDQEAEETEVIGRAEYGWSPSEGRDWQIAAEGAFNELDVEQQLFLRRPGGVLEGQGLSAFNVSEDRAEASLTHSRPLGPRLDLQASAGVEYSSLSQSRLTGPQTEAREFVRPKGFVSSTYKVDDSFDIRARLEREVGQLNFFDFVAAVDLEDNLNRTSNFDLVPSQSWLGSVEFDKDFGDGNTFRIEFYGAVISDTVDRIPVGTDGDAVGNIGKAHRYGFDIVSTIKGDRWGLPGTELNIEFDWRDSSVDDPLLGFPRRLNGDKEIAYDVEYRHDVTGTDWAYGGSVSRFISAERFRLFSIDRNGVDGPNSSLFVEHKDVAGLTLRATLFNVLGNEEFFERTRFDGRRDAGIVRQTEEIKYNFGPILSLSVEGSF
;
A
#
# COMPACT_ATOMS: atom_id res chain seq x y z
N MET A 1 13.31 3.28 -0.45
CA MET A 1 11.87 3.50 -0.49
C MET A 1 11.24 2.12 -0.64
N SER A 2 10.89 1.50 0.49
CA SER A 2 10.39 0.12 0.53
C SER A 2 9.00 0.08 -0.11
N ILE A 3 8.91 -0.48 -1.31
CA ILE A 3 7.68 -0.65 -2.08
C ILE A 3 6.88 -1.87 -1.57
N PHE A 4 7.49 -2.68 -0.68
CA PHE A 4 6.90 -3.94 -0.25
C PHE A 4 5.95 -3.86 0.94
N ASN A 5 5.87 -2.74 1.64
CA ASN A 5 4.96 -2.55 2.76
C ASN A 5 3.61 -1.88 2.39
N ARG A 6 3.21 -1.93 1.15
CA ARG A 6 1.79 -2.14 0.98
C ARG A 6 1.61 -3.66 1.18
N PRO A 7 0.88 -4.13 2.19
CA PRO A 7 0.12 -5.32 1.93
C PRO A 7 -0.56 -4.99 0.60
N LEU A 8 -0.32 -5.77 -0.44
CA LEU A 8 -1.41 -6.08 -1.31
C LEU A 8 -2.42 -6.68 -0.30
N LEU A 9 -3.14 -5.80 0.36
CA LEU A 9 -4.52 -6.05 0.55
C LEU A 9 -4.85 -6.70 -0.78
N ALA A 10 -5.25 -7.93 -0.76
CA ALA A 10 -6.22 -8.29 -1.73
C ALA A 10 -7.11 -7.04 -1.73
N ALA A 11 -6.80 -6.12 -2.65
CA ALA A 11 -7.66 -5.02 -2.93
C ALA A 11 -8.84 -5.71 -3.54
N THR A 12 -9.58 -6.25 -2.65
CA THR A 12 -10.93 -6.69 -2.82
C THR A 12 -11.81 -5.48 -2.69
N GLY A 13 -11.25 -4.29 -2.80
CA GLY A 13 -11.96 -3.05 -2.86
C GLY A 13 -11.70 -2.36 -4.17
N SER A 14 -12.59 -2.34 -4.96
CA SER A 14 -12.92 -1.97 -6.32
C SER A 14 -12.76 -3.13 -7.26
N PRO A 15 -13.85 -3.71 -7.69
CA PRO A 15 -13.89 -4.55 -8.85
C PRO A 15 -13.84 -3.68 -10.10
N CYS A 16 -13.10 -2.64 -10.10
CA CYS A 16 -12.69 -2.07 -11.34
C CYS A 16 -11.72 -3.06 -11.93
N LEU A 17 -12.24 -3.98 -12.65
CA LEU A 17 -11.74 -4.66 -13.85
C LEU A 17 -10.30 -4.28 -14.17
N ILE A 18 -9.38 -4.78 -13.36
CA ILE A 18 -7.99 -4.83 -13.71
C ILE A 18 -7.75 -6.20 -14.35
N SER A 19 -8.28 -6.38 -15.55
CA SER A 19 -7.62 -7.23 -16.49
C SER A 19 -6.53 -6.41 -17.15
N GLY A 20 -5.32 -6.67 -16.74
CA GLY A 20 -4.14 -6.07 -17.28
C GLY A 20 -4.02 -4.61 -16.87
N LEU A 21 -3.58 -4.40 -15.71
CA LEU A 21 -2.64 -3.36 -15.36
C LEU A 21 -2.55 -3.25 -13.86
N PHE A 22 -1.79 -4.15 -13.28
CA PHE A 22 -0.76 -3.64 -12.40
C PHE A 22 0.36 -3.10 -13.31
N ALA A 23 0.07 -2.11 -14.16
CA ALA A 23 1.03 -1.09 -14.47
C ALA A 23 1.19 -0.34 -13.16
N GLY A 24 1.99 -1.00 -12.31
CA GLY A 24 2.27 -0.62 -10.98
C GLY A 24 2.54 0.84 -10.88
N LEU A 25 2.16 1.39 -9.82
CA LEU A 25 2.91 2.42 -9.17
C LEU A 25 4.27 1.85 -8.76
N ILE A 26 5.10 1.49 -9.73
CA ILE A 26 6.53 1.52 -9.57
C ILE A 26 6.95 2.83 -10.22
N VAL A 27 6.76 3.87 -9.46
CA VAL A 27 7.41 5.13 -9.73
C VAL A 27 8.86 4.96 -9.41
N SER A 28 9.64 4.88 -10.44
CA SER A 28 11.07 5.09 -10.38
C SER A 28 11.68 5.27 -11.76
N GLN A 29 12.55 5.94 -12.03
CA GLN A 29 13.01 7.11 -12.73
C GLN A 29 14.42 7.07 -13.20
N ALA A 30 14.75 7.80 -14.26
CA ALA A 30 16.07 7.96 -14.74
C ALA A 30 16.58 8.99 -15.68
N VAL A 31 17.82 9.37 -15.64
CA VAL A 31 18.56 10.11 -16.69
C VAL A 31 19.96 9.60 -16.92
N SER A 32 20.34 9.55 -18.19
CA SER A 32 21.74 9.51 -18.62
C SER A 32 22.26 10.93 -18.80
N VAL A 33 23.30 11.30 -18.10
CA VAL A 33 24.07 12.52 -18.39
C VAL A 33 25.35 12.10 -19.11
N THR A 34 25.49 12.54 -20.35
CA THR A 34 26.78 12.48 -21.08
C THR A 34 27.63 13.62 -20.54
N ALA A 35 28.67 13.30 -19.78
CA ALA A 35 29.64 14.27 -19.33
C ALA A 35 30.52 14.73 -20.50
N ALA A 36 30.34 15.96 -20.96
CA ALA A 36 31.35 16.64 -21.77
C ALA A 36 32.37 17.26 -20.83
N ALA A 37 33.57 16.73 -20.84
CA ALA A 37 34.71 17.34 -20.14
C ALA A 37 35.08 18.67 -20.79
N GLN A 38 34.84 19.76 -20.11
CA GLN A 38 35.45 21.06 -20.39
C GLN A 38 36.46 21.38 -19.31
N THR A 39 37.68 21.57 -19.73
CA THR A 39 38.80 22.08 -18.95
C THR A 39 38.48 23.50 -18.47
N VAL A 40 38.42 23.68 -17.14
CA VAL A 40 38.31 24.99 -16.53
C VAL A 40 39.70 25.45 -16.04
N ASP A 41 40.08 26.61 -16.55
CA ASP A 41 41.28 27.37 -16.18
C ASP A 41 41.23 27.78 -14.70
N THR A 42 42.38 27.73 -14.08
CA THR A 42 42.66 28.13 -12.70
C THR A 42 42.38 29.62 -12.47
N LEU A 43 41.41 29.93 -11.61
CA LEU A 43 41.37 31.23 -10.90
C LEU A 43 41.71 30.99 -9.43
N GLN A 44 42.87 31.50 -9.02
CA GLN A 44 43.27 31.67 -7.61
C GLN A 44 42.26 32.54 -6.88
N ALA A 45 41.62 32.02 -5.84
CA ALA A 45 40.88 32.78 -4.84
C ALA A 45 41.47 32.49 -3.45
N ASP A 46 41.64 33.55 -2.69
CA ASP A 46 42.33 33.64 -1.42
C ASP A 46 41.83 32.61 -0.36
N ALA A 47 42.83 32.00 0.26
CA ALA A 47 42.69 31.13 1.42
C ALA A 47 42.15 31.94 2.64
N ARG A 48 40.88 31.75 2.97
CA ARG A 48 40.41 31.87 4.35
C ARG A 48 40.46 30.51 4.99
N THR A 49 41.37 30.34 5.92
CA THR A 49 41.42 29.20 6.83
C THR A 49 40.13 29.12 7.63
N THR A 50 39.26 28.19 7.26
CA THR A 50 38.28 27.62 8.14
C THR A 50 38.84 26.34 8.71
N GLU A 51 38.83 26.23 10.02
CA GLU A 51 39.31 25.10 10.80
C GLU A 51 38.75 23.77 10.29
N GLY A 52 39.61 22.74 10.34
CA GLY A 52 39.38 21.44 9.73
C GLY A 52 38.07 20.78 10.11
N GLY A 53 37.30 20.42 9.09
CA GLY A 53 36.21 19.48 9.20
C GLY A 53 36.80 18.13 9.67
N THR A 54 36.50 17.79 10.90
CA THR A 54 36.64 16.41 11.40
C THR A 54 35.71 15.57 10.52
N GLY A 55 36.28 14.60 9.82
CA GLY A 55 35.48 13.67 9.02
C GLY A 55 34.39 13.06 9.90
N GLN A 56 33.12 13.44 9.67
CA GLN A 56 32.00 12.89 10.37
C GLN A 56 31.84 11.44 9.90
N THR A 57 32.21 10.50 10.77
CA THR A 57 31.86 9.09 10.62
C THR A 57 30.42 8.92 11.09
N VAL A 58 29.67 8.02 10.45
CA VAL A 58 28.32 7.63 10.93
C VAL A 58 28.44 7.23 12.40
N PRO A 59 27.66 7.86 13.31
CA PRO A 59 27.71 7.45 14.71
C PRO A 59 27.30 5.97 14.82
N PRO A 60 27.91 5.18 15.71
CA PRO A 60 27.46 3.82 15.95
C PRO A 60 26.01 3.85 16.46
N ALA A 61 25.21 2.84 16.11
CA ALA A 61 23.86 2.70 16.62
C ALA A 61 23.88 2.70 18.16
N PRO A 62 23.01 3.47 18.83
CA PRO A 62 22.99 3.57 20.29
C PRO A 62 22.62 2.22 20.92
N ALA A 63 23.36 1.81 21.96
CA ALA A 63 23.19 0.52 22.62
C ALA A 63 21.83 0.35 23.32
N ASP A 64 21.10 1.47 23.57
CA ASP A 64 19.79 1.49 24.22
C ASP A 64 18.64 1.69 23.22
N ASN A 65 18.91 1.58 21.92
CA ASN A 65 17.94 1.80 20.83
C ASN A 65 17.28 3.20 20.85
N ALA A 66 17.95 4.19 21.43
CA ALA A 66 17.53 5.58 21.49
C ALA A 66 18.38 6.43 20.54
N TYR A 67 17.83 6.82 19.43
CA TYR A 67 18.48 7.57 18.36
C TYR A 67 18.24 9.07 18.54
N PRO A 68 19.19 9.86 19.09
CA PRO A 68 19.05 11.30 19.22
C PRO A 68 19.07 11.98 17.85
N ALA A 69 18.52 13.19 17.74
CA ALA A 69 18.47 13.90 16.46
C ALA A 69 19.84 14.03 15.78
N ASP A 70 20.92 14.21 16.55
CA ASP A 70 22.30 14.32 16.05
C ASP A 70 22.80 13.04 15.33
N TYR A 71 22.24 11.87 15.64
CA TYR A 71 22.55 10.64 14.93
C TYR A 71 22.27 10.76 13.44
N PHE A 72 21.24 11.50 13.08
CA PHE A 72 20.78 11.64 11.69
C PHE A 72 21.43 12.82 10.96
N ALA A 73 22.27 13.64 11.63
CA ALA A 73 22.84 14.85 11.04
C ALA A 73 23.59 14.63 9.71
N LEU A 74 24.26 13.45 9.57
CA LEU A 74 24.96 13.08 8.33
C LEU A 74 24.03 12.97 7.11
N TYR A 75 22.77 12.63 7.35
CA TYR A 75 21.78 12.39 6.28
C TYR A 75 21.01 13.66 5.90
N VAL A 76 21.19 14.75 6.67
CA VAL A 76 20.47 16.04 6.49
C VAL A 76 18.95 15.84 6.35
N PRO A 77 18.27 15.16 7.30
CA PRO A 77 16.86 14.87 7.20
C PRO A 77 16.03 16.14 7.22
N ARG A 78 14.91 16.17 6.51
CA ARG A 78 13.94 17.27 6.52
C ARG A 78 12.74 16.97 7.39
N THR A 79 12.38 15.70 7.50
CA THR A 79 11.21 15.23 8.22
C THR A 79 11.55 14.09 9.19
N ALA A 80 10.65 13.79 10.12
CA ALA A 80 10.76 12.61 10.96
C ALA A 80 10.75 11.30 10.13
N LEU A 81 10.06 11.31 8.99
CA LEU A 81 10.04 10.18 8.07
C LEU A 81 11.45 9.87 7.53
N ASP A 82 12.21 10.91 7.17
CA ASP A 82 13.59 10.73 6.71
C ASP A 82 14.47 10.11 7.80
N MET A 83 14.24 10.52 9.07
CA MET A 83 14.98 9.98 10.21
C MET A 83 14.61 8.52 10.48
N VAL A 84 13.32 8.19 10.57
CA VAL A 84 12.85 6.82 10.85
C VAL A 84 13.34 5.84 9.79
N ARG A 85 13.38 6.24 8.52
CA ARG A 85 13.92 5.44 7.41
C ARG A 85 15.41 5.13 7.51
N ARG A 86 16.15 5.82 8.38
CA ARG A 86 17.59 5.62 8.61
C ARG A 86 17.89 4.76 9.81
N ILE A 87 16.87 4.28 10.53
CA ILE A 87 17.05 3.39 11.67
C ILE A 87 17.34 1.98 11.16
N PRO A 88 18.52 1.41 11.48
CA PRO A 88 18.90 0.09 11.00
C PRO A 88 17.89 -1.00 11.40
N GLY A 89 17.47 -1.83 10.44
CA GLY A 89 16.57 -2.96 10.68
C GLY A 89 15.12 -2.59 11.01
N PHE A 90 14.80 -1.30 11.14
CA PHE A 90 13.44 -0.87 11.38
C PHE A 90 12.66 -0.66 10.07
N GLN A 91 11.44 -1.17 10.05
CA GLN A 91 10.52 -0.96 8.95
C GLN A 91 9.22 -0.35 9.46
N ILE A 92 8.75 0.71 8.80
CA ILE A 92 7.44 1.29 9.10
C ILE A 92 6.38 0.35 8.56
N THR A 93 5.54 -0.18 9.46
CA THR A 93 4.35 -0.94 9.07
C THR A 93 3.12 -0.05 9.16
N ARG A 94 2.32 -0.05 8.09
CA ARG A 94 0.98 0.53 8.15
C ARG A 94 0.09 -0.41 8.96
N GLY A 95 -0.80 0.13 9.76
CA GLY A 95 -1.96 -0.63 10.21
C GLY A 95 -2.77 -1.12 9.00
N ASP A 96 -3.72 -1.99 9.21
CA ASP A 96 -4.65 -2.41 8.16
C ASP A 96 -5.69 -1.29 7.91
N THR A 97 -5.26 -0.25 7.21
CA THR A 97 -6.07 0.95 6.93
C THR A 97 -7.24 0.67 6.00
N GLY A 98 -7.14 -0.36 5.15
CA GLY A 98 -8.23 -0.79 4.28
C GLY A 98 -9.28 -1.65 4.98
N ARG A 99 -9.10 -1.97 6.26
CA ARG A 99 -10.04 -2.72 7.06
C ARG A 99 -11.15 -1.79 7.58
N ARG A 100 -12.40 -2.20 7.45
CA ARG A 100 -13.50 -1.50 8.10
C ARG A 100 -13.39 -1.63 9.61
N GLY A 101 -13.50 -0.51 10.34
CA GLY A 101 -13.21 -0.42 11.78
C GLY A 101 -11.72 -0.22 12.09
N LEU A 102 -11.41 0.01 13.36
CA LEU A 102 -10.04 0.31 13.82
C LEU A 102 -9.18 -0.93 14.08
N GLY A 103 -9.79 -2.12 14.17
CA GLY A 103 -9.08 -3.37 14.43
C GLY A 103 -8.35 -3.41 15.77
N GLN A 104 -7.45 -4.40 15.91
CA GLN A 104 -6.57 -4.56 17.10
C GLN A 104 -5.09 -4.26 16.80
N GLY A 105 -4.71 -4.11 15.54
CA GLY A 105 -3.35 -3.80 15.10
C GLY A 105 -3.28 -2.40 14.50
N GLY A 106 -2.38 -1.56 15.00
CA GLY A 106 -2.09 -0.24 14.44
C GLY A 106 -0.73 -0.22 13.74
N ALA A 107 -0.40 0.94 13.16
CA ALA A 107 0.95 1.21 12.70
C ALA A 107 1.96 1.07 13.85
N ASN A 108 3.20 0.67 13.51
CA ASN A 108 4.28 0.52 14.51
C ASN A 108 5.01 1.85 14.79
N ILE A 109 4.29 2.95 14.74
CA ILE A 109 4.77 4.30 15.03
C ILE A 109 3.98 4.89 16.20
N LEU A 110 4.71 5.48 17.13
CA LEU A 110 4.16 6.32 18.19
C LEU A 110 4.73 7.74 18.03
N ILE A 111 3.96 8.73 18.42
CA ILE A 111 4.40 10.12 18.54
C ILE A 111 4.21 10.54 20.00
N ASN A 112 5.30 10.87 20.68
CA ASN A 112 5.31 11.17 22.12
C ASN A 112 4.65 10.07 22.97
N GLY A 113 4.89 8.80 22.63
CA GLY A 113 4.35 7.61 23.33
C GLY A 113 2.90 7.28 22.99
N GLU A 114 2.27 7.95 22.04
CA GLU A 114 0.86 7.76 21.66
C GLU A 114 0.71 7.16 20.27
N ARG A 115 -0.32 6.33 20.09
CA ARG A 115 -0.72 5.85 18.76
C ARG A 115 -1.19 6.99 17.88
N LEU A 116 -0.99 6.83 16.59
CA LEU A 116 -1.64 7.65 15.58
C LEU A 116 -3.16 7.56 15.72
N THR A 117 -3.85 8.66 15.45
CA THR A 117 -5.31 8.75 15.55
C THR A 117 -5.96 8.03 14.36
N GLY A 118 -7.03 7.30 14.62
CA GLY A 118 -7.87 6.69 13.60
C GLY A 118 -7.15 5.75 12.64
N LYS A 119 -7.33 5.97 11.35
CA LYS A 119 -6.74 5.21 10.24
C LYS A 119 -5.57 5.90 9.56
N THR A 120 -5.08 6.99 10.13
CA THR A 120 -4.04 7.84 9.51
C THR A 120 -2.79 7.06 9.10
N ASP A 121 -2.31 7.30 7.90
CA ASP A 121 -1.08 6.66 7.38
C ASP A 121 0.16 7.17 8.14
N PRO A 122 0.99 6.28 8.71
CA PRO A 122 2.19 6.66 9.46
C PRO A 122 3.23 7.39 8.61
N PHE A 123 3.28 7.16 7.30
CA PHE A 123 4.19 7.88 6.42
C PHE A 123 3.77 9.35 6.28
N ASP A 124 2.47 9.60 6.14
CA ASP A 124 1.94 10.95 6.03
C ASP A 124 2.13 11.71 7.34
N GLN A 125 1.86 11.08 8.49
CA GLN A 125 2.10 11.70 9.79
C GLN A 125 3.57 12.04 10.03
N LEU A 126 4.48 11.14 9.69
CA LEU A 126 5.92 11.37 9.87
C LEU A 126 6.47 12.42 8.88
N SER A 127 5.91 12.53 7.65
CA SER A 127 6.32 13.54 6.68
C SER A 127 5.96 14.96 7.13
N GLN A 128 4.91 15.10 7.93
CA GLN A 128 4.43 16.38 8.47
C GLN A 128 5.26 16.89 9.66
N ILE A 129 6.03 16.02 10.30
CA ILE A 129 6.89 16.36 11.45
C ILE A 129 8.27 16.76 10.93
N GLN A 130 8.67 18.00 11.19
CA GLN A 130 9.99 18.46 10.79
C GLN A 130 11.10 17.82 11.62
N ALA A 131 12.20 17.44 10.95
CA ALA A 131 13.36 16.83 11.60
C ALA A 131 13.91 17.66 12.77
N GLU A 132 13.91 18.98 12.66
CA GLU A 132 14.36 19.89 13.72
C GLU A 132 13.49 19.87 14.99
N SER A 133 12.25 19.36 14.89
CA SER A 133 11.35 19.21 16.03
C SER A 133 11.52 17.85 16.71
N VAL A 134 12.21 16.91 16.08
CA VAL A 134 12.48 15.58 16.64
C VAL A 134 13.63 15.68 17.64
N VAL A 135 13.39 15.23 18.87
CA VAL A 135 14.40 15.16 19.94
C VAL A 135 15.13 13.84 19.87
N GLU A 136 14.36 12.75 19.79
CA GLU A 136 14.85 11.39 19.85
C GLU A 136 13.84 10.45 19.15
N ILE A 137 14.32 9.39 18.54
CA ILE A 137 13.51 8.26 18.11
C ILE A 137 13.97 7.03 18.86
N ARG A 138 13.06 6.38 19.58
CA ARG A 138 13.38 5.20 20.38
C ARG A 138 12.69 3.96 19.82
N ILE A 139 13.45 2.92 19.52
CA ILE A 139 12.90 1.63 19.13
C ILE A 139 12.57 0.83 20.39
N ARG A 140 11.31 0.43 20.49
CA ARG A 140 10.75 -0.31 21.64
C ARG A 140 10.09 -1.59 21.15
N ASP A 141 9.99 -2.57 22.02
CA ASP A 141 9.18 -3.75 21.74
C ASP A 141 7.70 -3.47 22.08
N GLY A 142 6.81 -3.68 21.12
CA GLY A 142 5.38 -3.44 21.27
C GLY A 142 4.73 -4.24 22.39
N ALA A 143 5.21 -5.45 22.67
CA ALA A 143 4.69 -6.27 23.75
C ALA A 143 5.02 -5.71 25.15
N THR A 144 6.03 -4.84 25.28
CA THR A 144 6.40 -4.16 26.52
C THR A 144 5.64 -2.87 26.75
N LEU A 145 4.90 -2.41 25.73
CA LEU A 145 4.11 -1.20 25.83
C LEU A 145 2.73 -1.49 26.40
N SER A 146 2.21 -0.55 27.19
CA SER A 146 0.82 -0.61 27.69
C SER A 146 -0.22 -0.32 26.59
N ILE A 147 0.14 -0.60 25.34
CA ILE A 147 -0.66 -0.31 24.15
C ILE A 147 -1.07 -1.63 23.53
N PRO A 148 -2.35 -2.02 23.58
CA PRO A 148 -2.83 -3.29 23.06
C PRO A 148 -2.66 -3.42 21.54
N GLY A 149 -2.34 -4.63 21.09
CA GLY A 149 -2.23 -4.98 19.68
C GLY A 149 -0.89 -4.62 19.03
N LEU A 150 -0.05 -3.78 19.64
CA LEU A 150 1.32 -3.55 19.16
C LEU A 150 2.19 -4.75 19.52
N SER A 151 2.92 -5.26 18.54
CA SER A 151 3.91 -6.31 18.69
C SER A 151 5.07 -6.05 17.74
N GLY A 152 6.24 -6.65 18.01
CA GLY A 152 7.44 -6.37 17.23
C GLY A 152 8.06 -5.01 17.55
N GLN A 153 8.90 -4.52 16.65
CA GLN A 153 9.57 -3.24 16.82
C GLN A 153 8.60 -2.08 16.58
N VAL A 154 8.61 -1.10 17.49
CA VAL A 154 7.82 0.14 17.45
C VAL A 154 8.76 1.32 17.58
N ALA A 155 8.66 2.30 16.68
CA ALA A 155 9.39 3.56 16.79
C ALA A 155 8.55 4.60 17.54
N ASP A 156 9.06 5.07 18.66
CA ASP A 156 8.48 6.16 19.46
C ASP A 156 9.23 7.44 19.14
N VAL A 157 8.60 8.33 18.40
CA VAL A 157 9.18 9.62 17.94
C VAL A 157 8.85 10.71 18.96
N THR A 158 9.84 11.13 19.72
CA THR A 158 9.69 12.24 20.66
C THR A 158 9.87 13.58 19.94
N VAL A 159 8.84 14.42 19.99
CA VAL A 159 8.79 15.70 19.28
C VAL A 159 8.64 16.84 20.27
N GLU A 160 9.49 17.88 20.13
CA GLU A 160 9.29 19.14 20.85
C GLU A 160 8.37 20.06 20.07
N ARG A 161 7.49 20.73 20.80
CA ARG A 161 6.58 21.74 20.24
C ARG A 161 7.35 23.04 19.95
N THR A 162 7.10 23.62 18.79
CA THR A 162 7.66 24.93 18.40
C THR A 162 6.56 25.90 18.05
N ARG A 163 6.69 27.16 18.53
CA ARG A 163 5.74 28.24 18.24
C ARG A 163 6.00 28.91 16.88
N ALA A 164 7.19 28.73 16.34
CA ALA A 164 7.50 29.29 15.04
C ALA A 164 6.72 28.58 13.95
N LEU A 165 6.19 29.33 13.00
CA LEU A 165 5.71 28.75 11.75
C LEU A 165 6.90 28.12 11.04
N LYS A 166 6.78 26.86 10.71
CA LYS A 166 7.76 26.10 9.96
C LYS A 166 7.10 25.49 8.74
N GLY A 167 7.88 25.22 7.71
CA GLY A 167 7.40 24.55 6.51
C GLY A 167 8.40 23.58 5.93
N THR A 168 7.90 22.50 5.33
CA THR A 168 8.64 21.60 4.46
C THR A 168 7.96 21.55 3.10
N TRP A 169 8.72 21.42 2.06
CA TRP A 169 8.18 21.26 0.73
C TRP A 169 9.05 20.30 -0.09
N GLU A 170 8.39 19.61 -1.00
CA GLU A 170 9.00 18.68 -1.94
C GLU A 170 8.38 18.86 -3.32
N TRP A 171 9.19 18.84 -4.37
CA TRP A 171 8.75 18.88 -5.75
C TRP A 171 9.42 17.76 -6.54
N ASN A 172 8.60 16.89 -7.12
CA ASN A 172 9.02 15.64 -7.75
C ASN A 172 8.63 15.55 -9.23
N PRO A 173 9.20 16.40 -10.12
CA PRO A 173 8.90 16.32 -11.54
C PRO A 173 9.36 15.01 -12.14
N GLN A 174 8.54 14.47 -13.01
CA GLN A 174 8.73 13.17 -13.64
C GLN A 174 8.73 13.26 -15.17
N PHE A 175 9.71 12.63 -15.80
CA PHE A 175 9.90 12.65 -17.24
C PHE A 175 9.92 11.22 -17.80
N ARG A 176 9.05 10.93 -18.74
CA ARG A 176 8.95 9.65 -19.44
C ARG A 176 9.06 9.86 -20.93
N ARG A 177 9.73 8.96 -21.62
CA ARG A 177 9.78 9.01 -23.07
C ARG A 177 8.37 8.92 -23.64
N ARG A 178 8.00 9.82 -24.58
CA ARG A 178 6.71 9.88 -25.29
C ARG A 178 5.52 10.37 -24.47
N LEU A 179 5.69 10.78 -23.25
CA LEU A 179 4.62 11.36 -22.44
C LEU A 179 4.96 12.80 -22.10
N GLU A 180 3.93 13.61 -21.90
CA GLU A 180 4.08 14.93 -21.29
C GLU A 180 4.68 14.77 -19.87
N PRO A 181 5.63 15.62 -19.49
CA PRO A 181 6.17 15.59 -18.12
C PRO A 181 5.07 15.72 -17.06
N ASN A 182 5.21 14.99 -15.97
CA ASN A 182 4.43 15.27 -14.76
C ASN A 182 5.19 16.30 -13.93
N LEU A 183 4.68 17.52 -13.84
CA LEU A 183 5.33 18.63 -13.16
C LEU A 183 4.59 19.07 -11.89
N THR A 184 3.42 18.51 -11.59
CA THR A 184 2.57 18.91 -10.43
C THR A 184 2.85 18.09 -9.18
N ASN A 185 3.56 16.96 -9.30
CA ASN A 185 3.84 16.07 -8.18
C ASN A 185 4.70 16.78 -7.12
N GLY A 186 4.21 16.85 -5.90
CA GLY A 186 4.88 17.47 -4.77
C GLY A 186 3.97 17.68 -3.56
N GLU A 187 4.57 18.18 -2.50
CA GLU A 187 3.91 18.44 -1.22
C GLU A 187 4.42 19.73 -0.59
N LEU A 188 3.56 20.43 0.14
CA LEU A 188 3.88 21.55 1.02
C LEU A 188 3.19 21.34 2.36
N THR A 189 3.96 21.25 3.44
CA THR A 189 3.44 21.18 4.80
C THR A 189 3.82 22.45 5.57
N LEU A 190 2.85 23.03 6.27
CA LEU A 190 3.01 24.15 7.18
C LEU A 190 2.58 23.72 8.58
N SER A 191 3.42 23.88 9.58
CA SER A 191 3.13 23.47 10.96
C SER A 191 3.55 24.52 11.99
N GLY A 192 2.95 24.45 13.17
CA GLY A 192 3.25 25.35 14.27
C GLY A 192 2.31 25.17 15.46
N GLU A 193 2.43 26.08 16.44
CA GLU A 193 1.59 26.13 17.64
C GLU A 193 0.91 27.50 17.76
N LEU A 194 -0.37 27.51 18.10
CA LEU A 194 -1.17 28.68 18.37
C LEU A 194 -1.51 28.75 19.87
N GLY A 195 -1.33 29.94 20.46
CA GLY A 195 -1.66 30.19 21.87
C GLY A 195 -0.46 30.09 22.82
N GLU A 196 -0.75 29.96 24.12
CA GLU A 196 0.25 29.78 25.18
C GLU A 196 0.63 28.28 25.33
N ALA A 197 1.62 27.97 26.17
CA ALA A 197 2.09 26.60 26.41
C ALA A 197 0.91 25.65 26.74
N GLY A 198 0.74 24.58 25.95
CA GLY A 198 -0.42 23.70 25.98
C GLY A 198 -1.51 24.09 24.95
N GLY A 199 -1.23 25.06 24.07
CA GLY A 199 -2.12 25.51 23.03
C GLY A 199 -2.40 24.49 21.93
N LEU A 200 -2.97 24.99 20.86
CA LEU A 200 -3.34 24.21 19.67
C LEU A 200 -2.14 24.04 18.75
N THR A 201 -1.69 22.82 18.51
CA THR A 201 -0.74 22.51 17.43
C THR A 201 -1.51 22.26 16.14
N TYR A 202 -0.92 22.63 15.01
CA TYR A 202 -1.49 22.37 13.68
C TYR A 202 -0.42 21.96 12.68
N ALA A 203 -0.83 21.13 11.71
CA ALA A 203 -0.12 20.91 10.47
C ALA A 203 -1.12 20.95 9.32
N LEU A 204 -0.84 21.77 8.31
CA LEU A 204 -1.60 21.87 7.06
C LEU A 204 -0.73 21.38 5.92
N THR A 205 -1.17 20.35 5.23
CA THR A 205 -0.49 19.77 4.07
C THR A 205 -1.30 19.98 2.81
N LEU A 206 -0.65 20.46 1.74
CA LEU A 206 -1.20 20.51 0.39
C LEU A 206 -0.33 19.62 -0.50
N ARG A 207 -0.95 18.73 -1.29
CA ARG A 207 -0.21 17.76 -2.07
C ARG A 207 -0.85 17.45 -3.43
N ASP A 208 -0.03 17.03 -4.39
CA ASP A 208 -0.47 16.29 -5.57
C ASP A 208 0.49 15.11 -5.77
N TYR A 209 0.01 13.89 -5.60
CA TYR A 209 0.76 12.66 -5.87
C TYR A 209 0.43 12.05 -7.22
N GLY A 210 -0.03 12.88 -8.13
CA GLY A 210 -0.40 12.48 -9.46
C GLY A 210 0.70 11.76 -10.22
N PHE A 211 0.30 10.90 -11.13
CA PHE A 211 1.22 10.17 -12.00
C PHE A 211 0.80 10.23 -13.46
N ARG A 212 1.76 9.99 -14.35
CA ARG A 212 1.54 9.71 -15.76
C ARG A 212 2.32 8.47 -16.16
N SER A 213 1.69 7.57 -16.90
CA SER A 213 2.31 6.34 -17.37
C SER A 213 1.81 6.02 -18.78
N GLY A 214 2.52 5.16 -19.50
CA GLY A 214 2.13 4.68 -20.82
C GLY A 214 3.20 3.77 -21.39
N ALA A 215 2.76 2.85 -22.23
CA ALA A 215 3.64 1.89 -22.88
C ALA A 215 3.19 1.59 -24.28
N ARG A 216 4.09 1.03 -25.08
CA ARG A 216 3.74 0.20 -26.22
C ARG A 216 3.67 -1.24 -25.78
N ALA A 217 2.61 -1.91 -26.21
CA ALA A 217 2.44 -3.33 -25.98
C ALA A 217 2.32 -4.06 -27.30
N THR A 218 2.88 -5.27 -27.33
CA THR A 218 2.64 -6.22 -28.40
C THR A 218 1.99 -7.45 -27.79
N GLU A 219 0.81 -7.80 -28.29
CA GLU A 219 0.07 -8.97 -27.90
C GLU A 219 0.10 -10.01 -29.01
N THR A 220 0.34 -11.27 -28.66
CA THR A 220 0.28 -12.41 -29.57
C THR A 220 -0.80 -13.38 -29.14
N LEU A 221 -1.66 -13.77 -30.09
CA LEU A 221 -2.72 -14.75 -29.86
C LEU A 221 -2.45 -16.02 -30.66
N ARG A 222 -2.44 -17.15 -29.95
CA ARG A 222 -2.23 -18.47 -30.54
C ARG A 222 -3.44 -19.36 -30.30
N ASN A 223 -3.79 -20.17 -31.29
CA ASN A 223 -4.84 -21.18 -31.13
C ASN A 223 -4.41 -22.34 -30.22
N ALA A 224 -5.27 -23.32 -30.00
CA ALA A 224 -5.00 -24.52 -29.20
C ALA A 224 -3.75 -25.31 -29.65
N ASP A 225 -3.40 -25.27 -30.93
CA ASP A 225 -2.23 -25.94 -31.51
C ASP A 225 -0.95 -25.09 -31.39
N GLY A 226 -1.01 -23.92 -30.76
CA GLY A 226 0.11 -22.99 -30.61
C GLY A 226 0.40 -22.14 -31.86
N VAL A 227 -0.44 -22.21 -32.90
CA VAL A 227 -0.27 -21.45 -34.13
C VAL A 227 -0.70 -19.99 -33.90
N LEU A 228 0.18 -19.04 -34.21
CA LEU A 228 -0.11 -17.61 -34.17
C LEU A 228 -1.18 -17.24 -35.19
N PHE A 229 -2.31 -16.68 -34.77
CA PHE A 229 -3.41 -16.32 -35.66
C PHE A 229 -3.73 -14.80 -35.66
N GLU A 230 -3.37 -14.06 -34.62
CA GLU A 230 -3.56 -12.61 -34.51
C GLU A 230 -2.41 -11.98 -33.73
N THR A 231 -1.98 -10.80 -34.18
CA THR A 231 -1.11 -9.91 -33.38
C THR A 231 -1.84 -8.61 -33.12
N ARG A 232 -1.53 -7.97 -31.98
CA ARG A 232 -2.07 -6.66 -31.60
C ARG A 232 -0.94 -5.75 -31.17
N ASP A 233 -0.82 -4.62 -31.84
CA ASP A 233 0.10 -3.56 -31.44
C ASP A 233 -0.70 -2.45 -30.76
N GLU A 234 -0.49 -2.26 -29.48
CA GLU A 234 -1.18 -1.29 -28.62
C GLU A 234 -0.25 -0.14 -28.23
N ASP A 235 -0.79 1.06 -28.22
CA ASP A 235 -0.19 2.24 -27.60
C ASP A 235 -1.20 2.78 -26.59
N PHE A 236 -0.83 2.85 -25.32
CA PHE A 236 -1.70 3.37 -24.28
C PHE A 236 -1.02 4.43 -23.44
N GLN A 237 -1.84 5.30 -22.87
CA GLN A 237 -1.47 6.31 -21.89
C GLN A 237 -2.47 6.28 -20.74
N ASN A 238 -1.97 6.47 -19.53
CA ASN A 238 -2.79 6.67 -18.34
C ASN A 238 -2.18 7.73 -17.43
N GLY A 239 -3.00 8.27 -16.56
CA GLY A 239 -2.56 9.21 -15.55
C GLY A 239 -3.69 9.50 -14.58
N ALA A 240 -3.31 9.96 -13.41
CA ALA A 240 -4.22 10.43 -12.38
C ALA A 240 -3.58 11.61 -11.64
N PRO A 241 -4.03 12.86 -11.84
CA PRO A 241 -3.84 13.91 -10.85
C PRO A 241 -4.48 13.49 -9.52
N GLN A 242 -3.78 13.75 -8.40
CA GLN A 242 -4.23 13.38 -7.07
C GLN A 242 -4.07 14.57 -6.10
N PRO A 243 -4.72 15.72 -6.37
CA PRO A 243 -4.65 16.85 -5.48
C PRO A 243 -5.34 16.54 -4.15
N GLY A 244 -4.72 16.96 -3.06
CA GLY A 244 -5.27 16.75 -1.73
C GLY A 244 -4.84 17.82 -0.73
N ALA A 245 -5.57 17.89 0.36
CA ALA A 245 -5.28 18.74 1.50
C ALA A 245 -5.56 17.98 2.79
N ALA A 246 -4.63 18.03 3.75
CA ALA A 246 -4.78 17.44 5.07
C ALA A 246 -4.55 18.50 6.16
N LEU A 247 -5.35 18.42 7.22
CA LEU A 247 -5.25 19.25 8.42
C LEU A 247 -5.15 18.35 9.65
N ASN A 248 -4.09 18.50 10.41
CA ASN A 248 -3.91 17.83 11.69
C ASN A 248 -3.90 18.87 12.81
N LEU A 249 -4.72 18.66 13.81
CA LEU A 249 -4.83 19.49 15.00
C LEU A 249 -4.57 18.66 16.25
N GLY A 250 -3.69 19.15 17.13
CA GLY A 250 -3.45 18.57 18.43
C GLY A 250 -3.74 19.61 19.52
N TRP A 251 -4.52 19.29 20.53
CA TRP A 251 -4.90 20.18 21.59
C TRP A 251 -4.74 19.53 22.96
N THR A 252 -4.04 20.22 23.86
CA THR A 252 -3.85 19.78 25.24
C THR A 252 -4.49 20.80 26.20
N PRO A 253 -5.85 20.74 26.38
CA PRO A 253 -6.58 21.74 27.17
C PRO A 253 -6.16 21.76 28.66
N ARG A 254 -5.63 20.64 29.15
CA ARG A 254 -5.08 20.46 30.49
C ARG A 254 -3.91 19.46 30.40
N PRO A 255 -2.97 19.41 31.37
CA PRO A 255 -1.78 18.58 31.30
C PRO A 255 -2.06 17.06 31.04
N ASP A 256 -3.23 16.58 31.46
CA ASP A 256 -3.66 15.18 31.40
C ASP A 256 -4.84 14.94 30.44
N HIS A 257 -5.19 15.94 29.62
CA HIS A 257 -6.24 15.87 28.63
C HIS A 257 -5.66 16.13 27.24
N LYS A 258 -5.93 15.26 26.30
CA LYS A 258 -5.42 15.35 24.94
C LYS A 258 -6.58 15.16 23.96
N ALA A 259 -6.56 15.95 22.89
CA ALA A 259 -7.49 15.86 21.78
C ALA A 259 -6.73 15.96 20.48
N ASN A 260 -7.05 15.14 19.52
CA ASN A 260 -6.53 15.19 18.17
C ASN A 260 -7.69 15.20 17.16
N LEU A 261 -7.47 15.91 16.05
CA LEU A 261 -8.36 15.88 14.88
C LEU A 261 -7.49 15.84 13.64
N ASN A 262 -7.71 14.86 12.80
CA ASN A 262 -7.17 14.78 11.46
C ASN A 262 -8.34 14.89 10.48
N ALA A 263 -8.17 15.66 9.42
CA ALA A 263 -9.13 15.76 8.34
C ALA A 263 -8.36 15.81 7.03
N GLU A 264 -8.72 14.97 6.12
CA GLU A 264 -8.11 14.88 4.81
C GLU A 264 -9.17 14.84 3.72
N TYR A 265 -8.94 15.61 2.67
CA TYR A 265 -9.71 15.56 1.42
C TYR A 265 -8.75 15.38 0.27
N TRP A 266 -9.00 14.40 -0.60
CA TRP A 266 -8.20 14.19 -1.79
C TRP A 266 -9.05 13.72 -2.96
N GLN A 267 -8.53 13.86 -4.18
CA GLN A 267 -9.16 13.44 -5.41
C GLN A 267 -8.25 12.46 -6.17
N PHE A 268 -8.86 11.54 -6.88
CA PHE A 268 -8.20 10.63 -7.80
C PHE A 268 -8.88 10.70 -9.17
N ASN A 269 -8.31 11.52 -10.08
CA ASN A 269 -8.89 11.77 -11.38
C ASN A 269 -8.17 10.92 -12.45
N PHE A 270 -8.48 9.62 -12.45
CA PHE A 270 -7.81 8.66 -13.32
C PHE A 270 -8.36 8.72 -14.75
N SER A 271 -7.48 8.65 -15.73
CA SER A 271 -7.84 8.45 -17.13
C SER A 271 -6.87 7.48 -17.80
N ARG A 272 -7.40 6.59 -18.61
CA ARG A 272 -6.65 5.74 -19.54
C ARG A 272 -7.25 5.82 -20.92
N SER A 273 -6.41 5.89 -21.93
CA SER A 273 -6.77 5.69 -23.33
C SER A 273 -5.80 4.70 -23.97
N ALA A 274 -6.32 3.75 -24.73
CA ALA A 274 -5.51 2.82 -25.50
C ALA A 274 -6.04 2.69 -26.94
N ARG A 275 -5.12 2.51 -27.86
CA ARG A 275 -5.39 2.24 -29.27
C ARG A 275 -4.59 1.03 -29.69
N ALA A 276 -5.27 0.02 -30.23
CA ALA A 276 -4.59 -1.16 -30.75
C ALA A 276 -4.94 -1.42 -32.21
N VAL A 277 -3.93 -1.86 -32.97
CA VAL A 277 -4.09 -2.42 -34.30
C VAL A 277 -4.08 -3.93 -34.19
N ARG A 278 -5.16 -4.57 -34.59
CA ARG A 278 -5.29 -6.05 -34.57
C ARG A 278 -5.10 -6.55 -36.00
N THR A 279 -4.06 -7.37 -36.21
CA THR A 279 -3.67 -7.90 -37.51
C THR A 279 -3.86 -9.41 -37.53
N PRO A 280 -4.80 -9.95 -38.31
CA PRO A 280 -4.91 -11.41 -38.53
C PRO A 280 -3.68 -11.92 -39.30
N VAL A 281 -3.09 -13.05 -38.79
CA VAL A 281 -1.88 -13.65 -39.39
C VAL A 281 -2.22 -14.82 -40.32
N THR A 282 -3.24 -15.62 -39.98
CA THR A 282 -3.56 -16.87 -40.67
C THR A 282 -4.77 -16.78 -41.61
N SER A 283 -5.49 -15.67 -41.58
CA SER A 283 -6.67 -15.46 -42.42
C SER A 283 -6.47 -14.24 -43.33
N ALA A 284 -7.13 -14.20 -44.51
CA ALA A 284 -7.20 -13.03 -45.35
C ALA A 284 -8.10 -11.91 -44.78
N GLY A 285 -8.18 -11.80 -43.48
CA GLY A 285 -8.94 -10.76 -42.74
C GLY A 285 -8.26 -9.41 -42.83
N ASP A 286 -9.06 -8.34 -42.71
CA ASP A 286 -8.53 -6.99 -42.64
C ASP A 286 -8.06 -6.68 -41.21
N ASP A 287 -7.08 -5.79 -41.12
CA ASP A 287 -6.75 -5.15 -39.85
C ASP A 287 -7.98 -4.47 -39.26
N THR A 288 -8.05 -4.49 -37.96
CA THR A 288 -9.06 -3.76 -37.18
C THR A 288 -8.42 -2.86 -36.14
N LEU A 289 -9.00 -1.68 -35.96
CA LEU A 289 -8.59 -0.73 -34.93
C LEU A 289 -9.53 -0.86 -33.74
N THR A 290 -8.96 -0.96 -32.57
CA THR A 290 -9.71 -0.85 -31.31
C THR A 290 -9.27 0.39 -30.54
N PHE A 291 -10.24 1.01 -29.88
CA PHE A 291 -10.02 2.09 -28.93
C PHE A 291 -10.69 1.68 -27.63
N SER A 292 -9.94 1.71 -26.53
CA SER A 292 -10.46 1.58 -25.19
C SER A 292 -10.18 2.84 -24.37
N GLY A 293 -11.13 3.18 -23.52
CA GLY A 293 -11.02 4.31 -22.60
C GLY A 293 -11.58 3.94 -21.24
N ARG A 294 -10.93 4.40 -20.19
CA ARG A 294 -11.39 4.27 -18.81
C ARG A 294 -11.13 5.56 -18.08
N GLY A 295 -12.07 5.95 -17.22
CA GLY A 295 -11.92 7.09 -16.32
C GLY A 295 -12.55 6.81 -14.98
N GLU A 296 -12.07 7.55 -13.96
CA GLU A 296 -12.55 7.53 -12.59
C GLU A 296 -12.33 8.94 -12.03
N ASP A 297 -13.41 9.56 -11.58
CA ASP A 297 -13.38 10.88 -10.98
C ASP A 297 -13.77 10.73 -9.50
N GLU A 298 -12.83 10.26 -8.69
CA GLU A 298 -13.04 9.94 -7.28
C GLU A 298 -12.71 11.13 -6.40
N TRP A 299 -13.46 11.28 -5.31
CA TRP A 299 -13.09 12.11 -4.17
C TRP A 299 -13.29 11.35 -2.86
N ASN A 300 -12.41 11.64 -1.90
CA ASN A 300 -12.42 11.07 -0.57
C ASN A 300 -12.39 12.17 0.48
N LEU A 301 -13.13 11.96 1.57
CA LEU A 301 -13.09 12.77 2.79
C LEU A 301 -12.94 11.83 3.98
N GLU A 302 -11.79 11.90 4.64
CA GLU A 302 -11.51 11.17 5.87
C GLU A 302 -11.40 12.16 7.04
N MET A 303 -12.04 11.84 8.16
CA MET A 303 -11.98 12.63 9.39
C MET A 303 -11.85 11.70 10.59
N ASP A 304 -10.76 11.84 11.32
CA ASP A 304 -10.48 11.12 12.56
C ASP A 304 -10.38 12.09 13.72
N ALA A 305 -11.00 11.76 14.83
CA ALA A 305 -10.87 12.53 16.06
C ALA A 305 -10.71 11.62 17.26
N ASP A 306 -9.89 12.02 18.22
CA ASP A 306 -9.84 11.37 19.52
C ASP A 306 -9.78 12.37 20.67
N TYR A 307 -10.25 11.89 21.83
CA TYR A 307 -10.14 12.63 23.08
C TYR A 307 -9.82 11.67 24.23
N GLU A 308 -8.72 11.96 24.90
CA GLU A 308 -8.19 11.15 26.01
C GLU A 308 -8.15 11.96 27.30
N PHE A 309 -8.58 11.35 28.40
CA PHE A 309 -8.59 11.99 29.73
C PHE A 309 -8.57 10.97 30.88
N PRO A 310 -8.06 11.32 32.06
CA PRO A 310 -8.00 10.43 33.21
C PRO A 310 -9.39 10.19 33.80
N VAL A 311 -9.69 8.92 34.11
CA VAL A 311 -10.91 8.47 34.80
C VAL A 311 -10.54 7.42 35.82
N LEU A 312 -10.95 7.61 37.07
CA LEU A 312 -10.62 6.71 38.20
C LEU A 312 -9.10 6.50 38.31
N SER A 313 -8.62 5.26 38.19
CA SER A 313 -7.20 4.90 38.21
C SER A 313 -6.61 4.66 36.80
N GLY A 314 -7.29 5.01 35.78
CA GLY A 314 -6.91 4.76 34.39
C GLY A 314 -7.19 5.94 33.47
N THR A 315 -7.12 5.68 32.19
CA THR A 315 -7.33 6.65 31.10
C THR A 315 -8.46 6.17 30.21
N LEU A 316 -9.38 7.07 29.89
CA LEU A 316 -10.46 6.82 28.95
C LEU A 316 -10.18 7.61 27.65
N LYS A 317 -10.21 6.91 26.52
CA LYS A 317 -10.05 7.48 25.20
C LYS A 317 -11.31 7.20 24.36
N PHE A 318 -11.84 8.23 23.73
CA PHE A 318 -12.86 8.10 22.69
C PHE A 318 -12.24 8.37 21.34
N ILE A 319 -12.62 7.59 20.34
CA ILE A 319 -12.15 7.72 18.96
C ILE A 319 -13.37 7.72 18.05
N GLY A 320 -13.41 8.65 17.10
CA GLY A 320 -14.42 8.73 16.05
C GLY A 320 -13.75 8.79 14.69
N VAL A 321 -14.30 8.06 13.71
CA VAL A 321 -13.86 8.07 12.30
C VAL A 321 -15.06 8.28 11.41
N LEU A 322 -14.91 9.14 10.42
CA LEU A 322 -15.82 9.31 9.29
C LEU A 322 -14.97 9.19 8.02
N ASP A 323 -15.32 8.24 7.18
CA ASP A 323 -14.76 8.08 5.85
C ASP A 323 -15.90 8.11 4.83
N ARG A 324 -15.74 8.93 3.77
CA ARG A 324 -16.72 9.06 2.71
C ARG A 324 -16.03 9.19 1.36
N GLU A 325 -16.43 8.32 0.44
CA GLU A 325 -15.91 8.26 -0.92
C GLU A 325 -17.04 8.33 -1.94
N SER A 326 -16.77 8.98 -3.07
CA SER A 326 -17.61 8.89 -4.27
C SER A 326 -16.69 8.64 -5.46
N SER A 327 -16.95 7.55 -6.20
CA SER A 327 -16.10 7.09 -7.31
C SER A 327 -16.93 6.78 -8.58
N PRO A 328 -17.37 7.81 -9.32
CA PRO A 328 -17.93 7.61 -10.65
C PRO A 328 -16.87 7.12 -11.64
N THR A 329 -17.13 5.98 -12.27
CA THR A 329 -16.23 5.35 -13.21
C THR A 329 -16.90 5.11 -14.57
N PHE A 330 -16.10 5.10 -15.64
CA PHE A 330 -16.55 4.58 -16.91
C PHE A 330 -15.50 3.66 -17.54
N ASN A 331 -15.98 2.70 -18.35
CA ASN A 331 -15.16 1.87 -19.22
C ASN A 331 -15.80 1.87 -20.61
N SER A 332 -15.03 2.10 -21.67
CA SER A 332 -15.51 2.16 -23.04
C SER A 332 -14.63 1.37 -23.98
N PHE A 333 -15.24 0.73 -24.97
CA PHE A 333 -14.56 -0.02 -26.01
C PHE A 333 -15.22 0.22 -27.35
N SER A 334 -14.43 0.41 -28.40
CA SER A 334 -14.93 0.52 -29.76
C SER A 334 -14.03 -0.19 -30.78
N ARG A 335 -14.61 -0.68 -31.84
CA ARG A 335 -13.93 -1.39 -32.92
C ARG A 335 -14.31 -0.84 -34.26
N THR A 336 -13.32 -0.64 -35.15
CA THR A 336 -13.50 -0.17 -36.49
C THR A 336 -12.64 -0.98 -37.47
N SER A 337 -13.09 -1.16 -38.69
CA SER A 337 -12.31 -1.72 -39.79
C SER A 337 -12.00 -0.60 -40.81
N PRO A 338 -10.76 -0.46 -41.27
CA PRO A 338 -10.41 0.50 -42.30
C PRO A 338 -11.22 0.31 -43.58
N ARG A 339 -11.69 -0.90 -43.88
CA ARG A 339 -12.45 -1.25 -45.09
C ARG A 339 -13.97 -1.12 -44.90
N THR A 340 -14.52 -1.62 -43.79
CA THR A 340 -15.97 -1.68 -43.60
C THR A 340 -16.52 -0.63 -42.64
N GLY A 341 -15.64 0.20 -42.07
CA GLY A 341 -16.01 1.26 -41.12
C GLY A 341 -16.29 0.76 -39.72
N PHE A 342 -17.20 1.42 -39.01
CA PHE A 342 -17.54 1.15 -37.61
C PHE A 342 -18.17 -0.23 -37.41
N LEU A 343 -17.64 -1.02 -36.48
CA LEU A 343 -18.06 -2.39 -36.18
C LEU A 343 -18.90 -2.50 -34.89
N GLY A 344 -18.73 -1.58 -33.95
CA GLY A 344 -19.47 -1.56 -32.69
C GLY A 344 -18.76 -0.76 -31.62
N ALA A 345 -19.50 -0.39 -30.58
CA ALA A 345 -18.97 0.17 -29.34
C ALA A 345 -19.81 -0.26 -28.15
N SER A 346 -19.19 -0.26 -27.00
CA SER A 346 -19.81 -0.44 -25.69
C SER A 346 -19.26 0.58 -24.70
N ARG A 347 -20.07 0.95 -23.73
CA ARG A 347 -19.69 1.77 -22.59
C ARG A 347 -20.41 1.25 -21.34
N PHE A 348 -19.66 1.14 -20.25
CA PHE A 348 -20.18 0.78 -18.95
C PHE A 348 -19.87 1.92 -18.00
N ASP A 349 -20.89 2.50 -17.42
CA ASP A 349 -20.80 3.54 -16.40
C ASP A 349 -21.20 2.96 -15.06
N GLN A 350 -20.48 3.34 -14.01
CA GLN A 350 -20.75 2.98 -12.63
C GLN A 350 -20.57 4.22 -11.77
N GLU A 351 -21.52 4.46 -10.87
CA GLU A 351 -21.43 5.44 -9.79
C GLU A 351 -21.43 4.65 -8.48
N ALA A 352 -20.42 4.85 -7.62
CA ALA A 352 -20.31 4.22 -6.31
C ALA A 352 -20.13 5.30 -5.25
N GLU A 353 -20.85 5.16 -4.14
CA GLU A 353 -20.70 5.97 -2.94
C GLU A 353 -20.43 5.04 -1.76
N GLU A 354 -19.35 5.27 -1.03
CA GLU A 354 -19.01 4.53 0.19
C GLU A 354 -19.04 5.46 1.40
N THR A 355 -19.52 4.93 2.52
CA THR A 355 -19.53 5.65 3.80
C THR A 355 -19.15 4.70 4.92
N GLU A 356 -18.20 5.10 5.76
CA GLU A 356 -17.87 4.42 7.01
C GLU A 356 -17.95 5.41 8.18
N VAL A 357 -18.62 4.99 9.26
CA VAL A 357 -18.66 5.73 10.53
C VAL A 357 -18.27 4.79 11.65
N ILE A 358 -17.25 5.15 12.44
CA ILE A 358 -16.77 4.35 13.58
C ILE A 358 -16.82 5.20 14.85
N GLY A 359 -17.27 4.59 15.94
CA GLY A 359 -17.11 5.12 17.29
C GLY A 359 -16.50 4.06 18.20
N ARG A 360 -15.41 4.41 18.89
CA ARG A 360 -14.70 3.50 19.79
C ARG A 360 -14.42 4.15 21.14
N ALA A 361 -14.55 3.39 22.20
CA ALA A 361 -14.17 3.79 23.55
C ALA A 361 -13.14 2.77 24.10
N GLU A 362 -12.04 3.27 24.67
CA GLU A 362 -10.96 2.48 25.28
C GLU A 362 -10.74 2.94 26.72
N TYR A 363 -10.73 2.01 27.67
CA TYR A 363 -10.38 2.28 29.04
C TYR A 363 -9.18 1.44 29.45
N GLY A 364 -8.03 2.08 29.66
CA GLY A 364 -6.77 1.49 30.09
C GLY A 364 -6.49 1.75 31.57
N TRP A 365 -5.99 0.76 32.30
CA TRP A 365 -5.54 0.92 33.69
C TRP A 365 -4.42 -0.05 34.05
N SER A 366 -3.56 0.36 34.98
CA SER A 366 -2.43 -0.43 35.49
C SER A 366 -2.56 -0.63 36.98
N PRO A 367 -3.07 -1.79 37.45
CA PRO A 367 -3.21 -2.08 38.92
C PRO A 367 -1.89 -2.10 39.66
N SER A 368 -0.79 -2.41 39.00
CA SER A 368 0.58 -2.37 39.49
C SER A 368 1.53 -2.19 38.29
N GLU A 369 2.73 -1.72 38.56
CA GLU A 369 3.76 -1.53 37.53
C GLU A 369 3.95 -2.78 36.66
N GLY A 370 3.94 -2.58 35.34
CA GLY A 370 4.07 -3.62 34.30
C GLY A 370 2.87 -4.57 34.19
N ARG A 371 1.72 -4.26 34.78
CA ARG A 371 0.47 -5.05 34.62
C ARG A 371 -0.63 -4.16 34.05
N ASP A 372 -0.76 -4.18 32.74
CA ASP A 372 -1.65 -3.29 32.04
C ASP A 372 -2.88 -4.05 31.53
N TRP A 373 -4.00 -3.40 31.66
CA TRP A 373 -5.29 -3.88 31.19
C TRP A 373 -5.95 -2.83 30.31
N GLN A 374 -6.65 -3.25 29.28
CA GLN A 374 -7.53 -2.39 28.51
C GLN A 374 -8.83 -3.13 28.18
N ILE A 375 -9.94 -2.41 28.29
CA ILE A 375 -11.22 -2.79 27.69
C ILE A 375 -11.48 -1.81 26.55
N ALA A 376 -11.88 -2.34 25.38
CA ALA A 376 -12.32 -1.54 24.25
C ALA A 376 -13.70 -1.99 23.79
N ALA A 377 -14.52 -1.03 23.36
CA ALA A 377 -15.81 -1.26 22.72
C ALA A 377 -15.91 -0.36 21.48
N GLU A 378 -16.33 -0.93 20.36
CA GLU A 378 -16.43 -0.28 19.07
C GLU A 378 -17.80 -0.54 18.44
N GLY A 379 -18.36 0.47 17.79
CA GLY A 379 -19.48 0.35 16.86
C GLY A 379 -19.08 0.95 15.53
N ALA A 380 -19.44 0.29 14.43
CA ALA A 380 -19.19 0.76 13.09
C ALA A 380 -20.41 0.56 12.20
N PHE A 381 -20.66 1.53 11.33
CA PHE A 381 -21.62 1.46 10.23
C PHE A 381 -20.90 1.67 8.92
N ASN A 382 -21.15 0.79 7.96
CA ASN A 382 -20.56 0.83 6.63
C ASN A 382 -21.65 0.69 5.58
N GLU A 383 -21.58 1.44 4.51
CA GLU A 383 -22.54 1.40 3.41
C GLU A 383 -21.84 1.60 2.06
N LEU A 384 -22.29 0.87 1.05
CA LEU A 384 -21.94 1.04 -0.36
C LEU A 384 -23.23 1.12 -1.17
N ASP A 385 -23.42 2.24 -1.87
CA ASP A 385 -24.42 2.41 -2.90
C ASP A 385 -23.78 2.37 -4.28
N VAL A 386 -24.30 1.56 -5.20
CA VAL A 386 -23.79 1.42 -6.57
C VAL A 386 -24.90 1.48 -7.57
N GLU A 387 -24.76 2.38 -8.57
CA GLU A 387 -25.57 2.39 -9.77
C GLU A 387 -24.72 2.06 -11.00
N GLN A 388 -25.23 1.22 -11.90
CA GLN A 388 -24.50 0.74 -13.06
C GLN A 388 -25.37 0.75 -14.31
N GLN A 389 -24.78 1.14 -15.46
CA GLN A 389 -25.47 1.09 -16.75
C GLN A 389 -24.53 0.67 -17.87
N LEU A 390 -24.95 -0.32 -18.65
CA LEU A 390 -24.29 -0.74 -19.88
C LEU A 390 -24.95 -0.06 -21.09
N PHE A 391 -24.15 0.50 -21.98
CA PHE A 391 -24.59 1.05 -23.26
C PHE A 391 -23.94 0.28 -24.41
N LEU A 392 -24.71 -0.01 -25.44
CA LEU A 392 -24.24 -0.67 -26.63
C LEU A 392 -24.57 0.15 -27.88
N ARG A 393 -23.65 0.16 -28.84
CA ARG A 393 -23.85 0.75 -30.17
C ARG A 393 -23.51 -0.26 -31.27
N ARG A 394 -24.50 -0.62 -32.06
CA ARG A 394 -24.32 -1.47 -33.24
C ARG A 394 -23.98 -0.62 -34.50
N PRO A 395 -23.44 -1.24 -35.57
CA PRO A 395 -23.23 -0.54 -36.85
C PRO A 395 -24.52 0.13 -37.36
N GLY A 396 -24.42 1.42 -37.67
CA GLY A 396 -25.57 2.22 -38.14
C GLY A 396 -26.53 2.69 -37.04
N GLY A 397 -26.34 2.27 -35.81
CA GLY A 397 -27.17 2.64 -34.64
C GLY A 397 -26.60 3.78 -33.81
N VAL A 398 -27.35 4.19 -32.80
CA VAL A 398 -26.92 5.10 -31.74
C VAL A 398 -26.46 4.28 -30.51
N LEU A 399 -25.89 4.96 -29.52
CA LEU A 399 -25.56 4.34 -28.23
C LEU A 399 -26.86 4.19 -27.42
N GLU A 400 -27.20 2.96 -27.02
CA GLU A 400 -28.46 2.62 -26.34
C GLU A 400 -28.16 1.96 -25.01
N GLY A 401 -28.79 2.44 -23.92
CA GLY A 401 -28.73 1.84 -22.60
C GLY A 401 -29.42 0.48 -22.54
N GLN A 402 -28.78 -0.50 -21.89
CA GLN A 402 -29.26 -1.88 -21.78
C GLN A 402 -29.98 -2.18 -20.46
N GLY A 403 -30.25 -1.16 -19.68
CA GLY A 403 -30.88 -1.23 -18.36
C GLY A 403 -30.00 -0.65 -17.27
N LEU A 404 -30.62 -0.22 -16.21
CA LEU A 404 -29.97 0.27 -15.00
C LEU A 404 -30.00 -0.82 -13.93
N SER A 405 -28.90 -1.04 -13.26
CA SER A 405 -28.80 -1.88 -12.07
C SER A 405 -28.35 -1.03 -10.90
N ALA A 406 -29.02 -1.14 -9.75
CA ALA A 406 -28.59 -0.48 -8.53
C ALA A 406 -28.58 -1.47 -7.37
N PHE A 407 -27.60 -1.31 -6.51
CA PHE A 407 -27.30 -2.17 -5.36
C PHE A 407 -26.99 -1.29 -4.16
N ASN A 408 -27.44 -1.71 -2.99
CA ASN A 408 -26.99 -1.18 -1.71
C ASN A 408 -26.52 -2.35 -0.85
N VAL A 409 -25.38 -2.18 -0.22
CA VAL A 409 -24.80 -3.14 0.74
C VAL A 409 -24.46 -2.37 2.00
N SER A 410 -24.93 -2.80 3.15
CA SER A 410 -24.64 -2.15 4.43
C SER A 410 -24.28 -3.16 5.52
N GLU A 411 -23.43 -2.76 6.46
CA GLU A 411 -23.03 -3.57 7.61
C GLU A 411 -23.05 -2.73 8.88
N ASP A 412 -23.82 -3.21 9.87
CA ASP A 412 -23.74 -2.77 11.26
C ASP A 412 -22.80 -3.71 12.00
N ARG A 413 -21.79 -3.17 12.70
CA ARG A 413 -20.82 -3.96 13.44
C ARG A 413 -20.65 -3.45 14.86
N ALA A 414 -20.50 -4.36 15.79
CA ALA A 414 -20.14 -4.08 17.18
C ALA A 414 -19.02 -5.04 17.63
N GLU A 415 -18.02 -4.51 18.32
CA GLU A 415 -16.92 -5.28 18.83
C GLU A 415 -16.64 -4.92 20.29
N ALA A 416 -16.26 -5.92 21.08
CA ALA A 416 -15.72 -5.70 22.43
C ALA A 416 -14.49 -6.58 22.63
N SER A 417 -13.47 -6.03 23.29
CA SER A 417 -12.22 -6.75 23.60
C SER A 417 -11.67 -6.41 24.97
N LEU A 418 -10.95 -7.37 25.54
CA LEU A 418 -10.17 -7.23 26.76
C LEU A 418 -8.73 -7.65 26.47
N THR A 419 -7.78 -6.77 26.75
CA THR A 419 -6.35 -7.01 26.56
C THR A 419 -5.61 -6.90 27.88
N HIS A 420 -4.64 -7.78 28.10
CA HIS A 420 -3.75 -7.79 29.24
C HIS A 420 -2.30 -7.93 28.82
N SER A 421 -1.43 -7.06 29.32
CA SER A 421 0.01 -7.08 29.09
C SER A 421 0.75 -7.19 30.42
N ARG A 422 1.79 -8.02 30.48
CA ARG A 422 2.63 -8.13 31.68
C ARG A 422 3.98 -8.79 31.39
N PRO A 423 5.05 -8.41 32.09
CA PRO A 423 6.26 -9.21 32.16
C PRO A 423 6.02 -10.49 32.98
N LEU A 424 6.48 -11.63 32.50
CA LEU A 424 6.51 -12.92 33.22
C LEU A 424 7.85 -13.18 33.90
N GLY A 425 8.80 -12.26 33.77
CA GLY A 425 10.14 -12.32 34.34
C GLY A 425 11.01 -11.24 33.71
N PRO A 426 12.33 -11.25 33.97
CA PRO A 426 13.22 -10.21 33.45
C PRO A 426 13.48 -10.30 31.93
N ARG A 427 13.07 -11.40 31.30
CA ARG A 427 13.36 -11.68 29.88
C ARG A 427 12.13 -12.08 29.04
N LEU A 428 10.95 -12.18 29.67
CA LEU A 428 9.76 -12.65 28.97
C LEU A 428 8.61 -11.70 29.22
N ASP A 429 8.16 -11.06 28.16
CA ASP A 429 6.97 -10.23 28.12
C ASP A 429 5.83 -10.98 27.42
N LEU A 430 4.61 -10.81 27.91
CA LEU A 430 3.40 -11.44 27.40
C LEU A 430 2.30 -10.40 27.23
N GLN A 431 1.62 -10.44 26.07
CA GLN A 431 0.38 -9.74 25.82
C GLN A 431 -0.67 -10.73 25.33
N ALA A 432 -1.89 -10.64 25.83
CA ALA A 432 -3.01 -11.48 25.40
C ALA A 432 -4.29 -10.63 25.26
N SER A 433 -5.01 -10.85 24.18
CA SER A 433 -6.30 -10.20 23.91
C SER A 433 -7.36 -11.23 23.57
N ALA A 434 -8.57 -11.03 24.08
CA ALA A 434 -9.75 -11.80 23.74
C ALA A 434 -10.91 -10.85 23.45
N GLY A 435 -11.61 -11.09 22.35
CA GLY A 435 -12.72 -10.24 21.92
C GLY A 435 -13.78 -11.03 21.18
N VAL A 436 -14.89 -10.36 20.94
CA VAL A 436 -16.00 -10.85 20.14
C VAL A 436 -16.49 -9.74 19.22
N GLU A 437 -16.76 -10.11 17.99
CA GLU A 437 -17.35 -9.26 16.97
C GLU A 437 -18.76 -9.78 16.64
N TYR A 438 -19.71 -8.86 16.57
CA TYR A 438 -21.02 -9.07 15.98
C TYR A 438 -21.11 -8.20 14.72
N SER A 439 -21.62 -8.76 13.63
CA SER A 439 -21.94 -7.98 12.44
C SER A 439 -23.29 -8.42 11.84
N SER A 440 -24.01 -7.47 11.26
CA SER A 440 -25.26 -7.65 10.52
C SER A 440 -25.09 -7.05 9.13
N LEU A 441 -25.06 -7.91 8.12
CA LEU A 441 -24.84 -7.54 6.71
C LEU A 441 -26.20 -7.57 5.97
N SER A 442 -26.57 -6.44 5.40
CA SER A 442 -27.79 -6.25 4.61
C SER A 442 -27.45 -5.96 3.15
N GLN A 443 -28.31 -6.39 2.25
CA GLN A 443 -28.13 -6.18 0.81
C GLN A 443 -29.48 -5.95 0.15
N SER A 444 -29.54 -5.01 -0.79
CA SER A 444 -30.73 -4.75 -1.58
C SER A 444 -30.41 -4.51 -3.05
N ARG A 445 -31.39 -4.76 -3.90
CA ARG A 445 -31.36 -4.41 -5.33
C ARG A 445 -32.50 -3.44 -5.65
N LEU A 446 -32.27 -2.54 -6.60
CA LEU A 446 -33.32 -1.61 -7.06
C LEU A 446 -34.58 -2.36 -7.55
N THR A 447 -34.37 -3.50 -8.23
CA THR A 447 -35.41 -4.36 -8.76
C THR A 447 -35.22 -5.80 -8.27
N GLY A 448 -36.03 -6.26 -7.35
CA GLY A 448 -35.98 -7.62 -6.83
C GLY A 448 -36.42 -7.72 -5.36
N PRO A 449 -36.48 -8.94 -4.81
CA PRO A 449 -36.74 -9.09 -3.39
C PRO A 449 -35.52 -8.53 -2.59
N GLN A 450 -35.83 -7.82 -1.50
CA GLN A 450 -34.79 -7.47 -0.52
C GLN A 450 -34.25 -8.76 0.09
N THR A 451 -32.92 -8.81 0.29
CA THR A 451 -32.29 -9.93 0.96
C THR A 451 -32.41 -9.72 2.47
N GLU A 452 -32.74 -10.74 3.21
CA GLU A 452 -32.75 -10.68 4.68
C GLU A 452 -31.32 -10.40 5.19
N ALA A 453 -31.23 -9.65 6.29
CA ALA A 453 -29.97 -9.39 6.95
C ALA A 453 -29.34 -10.70 7.44
N ARG A 454 -28.02 -10.82 7.29
CA ARG A 454 -27.24 -11.97 7.76
C ARG A 454 -26.38 -11.55 8.94
N GLU A 455 -26.56 -12.27 10.04
CA GLU A 455 -25.89 -11.97 11.29
C GLU A 455 -24.73 -12.94 11.55
N PHE A 456 -23.64 -12.40 12.09
CA PHE A 456 -22.45 -13.15 12.42
C PHE A 456 -21.96 -12.81 13.83
N VAL A 457 -21.60 -13.82 14.61
CA VAL A 457 -20.94 -13.66 15.91
C VAL A 457 -19.61 -14.43 15.86
N ARG A 458 -18.51 -13.74 16.04
CA ARG A 458 -17.17 -14.33 15.87
C ARG A 458 -16.23 -13.94 17.00
N PRO A 459 -15.69 -14.93 17.73
CA PRO A 459 -14.60 -14.66 18.66
C PRO A 459 -13.31 -14.36 17.89
N LYS A 460 -12.52 -13.40 18.39
CA LYS A 460 -11.19 -13.05 17.89
C LYS A 460 -10.24 -12.74 19.04
N GLY A 461 -8.96 -12.63 18.77
CA GLY A 461 -7.96 -12.30 19.75
C GLY A 461 -6.60 -12.87 19.43
N PHE A 462 -5.62 -12.54 20.25
CA PHE A 462 -4.25 -12.98 20.07
C PHE A 462 -3.53 -13.24 21.40
N VAL A 463 -2.43 -13.96 21.28
CA VAL A 463 -1.39 -14.05 22.30
C VAL A 463 -0.07 -13.75 21.62
N SER A 464 0.68 -12.80 22.15
CA SER A 464 2.04 -12.49 21.70
C SER A 464 3.00 -12.50 22.86
N SER A 465 4.25 -12.88 22.61
CA SER A 465 5.32 -12.91 23.60
C SER A 465 6.63 -12.50 22.99
N THR A 466 7.45 -11.80 23.78
CA THR A 466 8.83 -11.46 23.44
C THR A 466 9.75 -12.06 24.47
N TYR A 467 10.71 -12.87 24.04
CA TYR A 467 11.76 -13.45 24.89
C TYR A 467 13.12 -12.82 24.52
N LYS A 468 13.67 -12.07 25.48
CA LYS A 468 15.01 -11.48 25.36
C LYS A 468 16.07 -12.51 25.70
N VAL A 469 16.75 -13.05 24.69
CA VAL A 469 17.84 -14.01 24.89
C VAL A 469 19.04 -13.29 25.52
N ASP A 470 19.38 -12.14 24.98
CA ASP A 470 20.35 -11.17 25.50
C ASP A 470 19.98 -9.75 25.02
N ASP A 471 20.82 -8.74 25.30
CA ASP A 471 20.54 -7.33 24.94
C ASP A 471 20.54 -7.05 23.42
N SER A 472 20.93 -8.04 22.61
CA SER A 472 21.05 -7.93 21.16
C SER A 472 20.27 -8.99 20.38
N PHE A 473 19.52 -9.87 21.08
CA PHE A 473 18.82 -10.97 20.44
C PHE A 473 17.44 -11.22 21.09
N ASP A 474 16.40 -10.95 20.33
CA ASP A 474 15.01 -11.17 20.71
C ASP A 474 14.39 -12.31 19.90
N ILE A 475 13.52 -13.07 20.55
CA ILE A 475 12.62 -14.04 19.90
C ILE A 475 11.19 -13.61 20.20
N ARG A 476 10.40 -13.36 19.17
CA ARG A 476 8.99 -12.99 19.27
C ARG A 476 8.12 -14.10 18.74
N ALA A 477 7.00 -14.37 19.38
CA ALA A 477 6.02 -15.33 18.91
C ALA A 477 4.61 -14.73 19.03
N ARG A 478 3.77 -14.97 18.01
CA ARG A 478 2.37 -14.52 17.97
C ARG A 478 1.47 -15.65 17.48
N LEU A 479 0.34 -15.83 18.13
CA LEU A 479 -0.76 -16.65 17.66
C LEU A 479 -2.03 -15.81 17.71
N GLU A 480 -2.73 -15.72 16.58
CA GLU A 480 -3.89 -14.85 16.41
C GLU A 480 -5.03 -15.58 15.76
N ARG A 481 -6.24 -15.33 16.24
CA ARG A 481 -7.46 -15.62 15.50
C ARG A 481 -8.05 -14.34 14.96
N GLU A 482 -8.10 -14.28 13.65
CA GLU A 482 -8.57 -13.14 12.88
C GLU A 482 -9.87 -13.46 12.16
N VAL A 483 -10.72 -12.43 12.00
CA VAL A 483 -11.90 -12.45 11.14
C VAL A 483 -11.63 -11.51 9.97
N GLY A 484 -11.68 -12.03 8.75
CA GLY A 484 -11.57 -11.25 7.53
C GLY A 484 -12.83 -10.40 7.33
N GLN A 485 -12.70 -9.37 6.52
CA GLN A 485 -13.82 -8.53 6.10
C GLN A 485 -14.19 -8.82 4.66
N LEU A 486 -15.48 -8.67 4.34
CA LEU A 486 -15.97 -8.80 2.98
C LEU A 486 -15.82 -7.47 2.26
N ASN A 487 -15.38 -7.51 1.03
CA ASN A 487 -15.46 -6.36 0.16
C ASN A 487 -16.90 -6.22 -0.37
N PHE A 488 -17.49 -5.05 -0.21
CA PHE A 488 -18.87 -4.83 -0.65
C PHE A 488 -19.02 -4.92 -2.17
N PHE A 489 -18.00 -4.57 -2.93
CA PHE A 489 -18.00 -4.77 -4.38
C PHE A 489 -18.01 -6.25 -4.82
N ASP A 490 -17.68 -7.19 -3.93
CA ASP A 490 -17.80 -8.61 -4.24
C ASP A 490 -19.25 -9.09 -4.36
N PHE A 491 -20.19 -8.32 -3.81
CA PHE A 491 -21.62 -8.57 -3.96
C PHE A 491 -22.19 -7.97 -5.26
N VAL A 492 -21.47 -7.12 -5.95
CA VAL A 492 -21.93 -6.39 -7.13
C VAL A 492 -21.45 -7.06 -8.42
N ALA A 493 -22.34 -7.17 -9.41
CA ALA A 493 -21.95 -7.63 -10.74
C ALA A 493 -21.05 -6.61 -11.44
N ALA A 494 -20.15 -7.07 -12.28
CA ALA A 494 -19.28 -6.18 -13.05
C ALA A 494 -19.01 -6.73 -14.46
N VAL A 495 -18.73 -5.85 -15.43
CA VAL A 495 -18.49 -6.18 -16.83
C VAL A 495 -17.16 -5.61 -17.29
N ASP A 496 -16.32 -6.48 -17.84
CA ASP A 496 -15.11 -6.08 -18.56
C ASP A 496 -15.39 -6.06 -20.08
N LEU A 497 -15.40 -4.87 -20.65
CA LEU A 497 -15.74 -4.69 -22.06
C LEU A 497 -14.60 -5.05 -23.01
N GLU A 498 -13.35 -4.91 -22.57
CA GLU A 498 -12.18 -5.19 -23.40
C GLU A 498 -11.95 -6.71 -23.52
N ASP A 499 -12.04 -7.39 -22.41
CA ASP A 499 -11.84 -8.84 -22.30
C ASP A 499 -13.12 -9.67 -22.47
N ASN A 500 -14.27 -9.00 -22.54
CA ASN A 500 -15.59 -9.64 -22.57
C ASN A 500 -15.77 -10.63 -21.41
N LEU A 501 -15.37 -10.22 -20.21
CA LEU A 501 -15.50 -10.99 -18.99
C LEU A 501 -16.61 -10.40 -18.12
N ASN A 502 -17.50 -11.25 -17.65
CA ASN A 502 -18.57 -10.85 -16.75
C ASN A 502 -18.35 -11.45 -15.37
N ARG A 503 -18.54 -10.66 -14.34
CA ARG A 503 -18.61 -11.09 -12.95
C ARG A 503 -20.07 -11.08 -12.51
N THR A 504 -20.55 -12.20 -12.00
CA THR A 504 -21.88 -12.32 -11.45
C THR A 504 -21.88 -11.91 -9.97
N SER A 505 -22.94 -11.29 -9.49
CA SER A 505 -23.12 -11.01 -8.06
C SER A 505 -23.28 -12.31 -7.26
N ASN A 506 -22.72 -12.34 -6.05
CA ASN A 506 -22.91 -13.44 -5.10
C ASN A 506 -23.27 -12.88 -3.72
N PHE A 507 -24.48 -13.17 -3.26
CA PHE A 507 -25.01 -12.69 -1.97
C PHE A 507 -24.77 -13.67 -0.81
N ASP A 508 -24.15 -14.83 -1.07
CA ASP A 508 -23.91 -15.87 -0.07
C ASP A 508 -22.52 -15.79 0.59
N LEU A 509 -21.76 -14.71 0.28
CA LEU A 509 -20.43 -14.49 0.87
C LEU A 509 -20.48 -14.40 2.39
N VAL A 510 -19.54 -15.07 3.04
CA VAL A 510 -19.28 -14.97 4.49
C VAL A 510 -17.84 -14.52 4.73
N PRO A 511 -17.59 -13.72 5.78
CA PRO A 511 -16.21 -13.35 6.13
C PRO A 511 -15.34 -14.56 6.42
N SER A 512 -14.13 -14.58 5.87
CA SER A 512 -13.13 -15.62 6.16
C SER A 512 -12.66 -15.56 7.61
N GLN A 513 -12.19 -16.68 8.15
CA GLN A 513 -11.63 -16.76 9.50
C GLN A 513 -10.27 -17.45 9.44
N SER A 514 -9.28 -16.83 10.08
CA SER A 514 -7.89 -17.32 10.05
C SER A 514 -7.35 -17.59 11.44
N TRP A 515 -6.57 -18.66 11.56
CA TRP A 515 -5.59 -18.82 12.61
C TRP A 515 -4.22 -18.52 12.00
N LEU A 516 -3.56 -17.49 12.52
CA LEU A 516 -2.22 -17.07 12.11
C LEU A 516 -1.24 -17.34 13.25
N GLY A 517 -0.08 -17.87 12.91
CA GLY A 517 1.02 -18.05 13.86
C GLY A 517 2.31 -17.56 13.25
N SER A 518 3.15 -16.86 14.05
CA SER A 518 4.48 -16.47 13.62
C SER A 518 5.50 -16.61 14.73
N VAL A 519 6.77 -16.77 14.31
CA VAL A 519 7.94 -16.74 15.18
C VAL A 519 9.02 -15.91 14.46
N GLU A 520 9.44 -14.83 15.11
CA GLU A 520 10.46 -13.91 14.63
C GLU A 520 11.73 -14.04 15.47
N PHE A 521 12.86 -13.97 14.80
CA PHE A 521 14.21 -13.91 15.38
C PHE A 521 14.85 -12.60 14.93
N ASP A 522 15.18 -11.73 15.89
CA ASP A 522 15.70 -10.39 15.64
C ASP A 522 17.06 -10.24 16.32
N LYS A 523 18.11 -10.06 15.53
CA LYS A 523 19.49 -9.96 16.00
C LYS A 523 20.12 -8.66 15.55
N ASP A 524 20.56 -7.89 16.53
CA ASP A 524 21.50 -6.77 16.37
C ASP A 524 22.94 -7.26 16.50
N PHE A 525 23.75 -7.05 15.47
CA PHE A 525 25.19 -7.37 15.46
C PHE A 525 26.07 -6.19 15.88
N GLY A 526 25.44 -5.05 16.23
CA GLY A 526 26.10 -3.80 16.55
C GLY A 526 26.53 -2.99 15.32
N ASP A 527 26.90 -1.73 15.55
CA ASP A 527 27.30 -0.78 14.52
C ASP A 527 26.24 -0.60 13.41
N GLY A 528 24.95 -0.77 13.73
CA GLY A 528 23.85 -0.68 12.78
C GLY A 528 23.73 -1.86 11.81
N ASN A 529 24.32 -3.01 12.14
CA ASN A 529 24.12 -4.25 11.39
C ASN A 529 23.06 -5.10 12.06
N THR A 530 21.96 -5.37 11.35
CA THR A 530 20.81 -6.08 11.88
C THR A 530 20.38 -7.20 10.96
N PHE A 531 19.76 -8.22 11.54
CA PHE A 531 19.14 -9.32 10.80
C PHE A 531 17.87 -9.77 11.54
N ARG A 532 16.76 -9.76 10.83
CA ARG A 532 15.48 -10.25 11.30
C ARG A 532 14.95 -11.30 10.33
N ILE A 533 14.44 -12.40 10.85
CA ILE A 533 13.72 -13.40 10.09
C ILE A 533 12.44 -13.79 10.84
N GLU A 534 11.30 -13.74 10.17
CA GLU A 534 10.02 -14.20 10.67
C GLU A 534 9.54 -15.41 9.86
N PHE A 535 9.20 -16.49 10.55
CA PHE A 535 8.47 -17.62 9.97
C PHE A 535 7.00 -17.51 10.35
N TYR A 536 6.11 -17.64 9.38
CA TYR A 536 4.69 -17.54 9.63
C TYR A 536 3.88 -18.63 8.92
N GLY A 537 2.68 -18.88 9.44
CA GLY A 537 1.72 -19.80 8.85
C GLY A 537 0.29 -19.43 9.19
N ALA A 538 -0.63 -19.76 8.28
CA ALA A 538 -2.05 -19.52 8.44
C ALA A 538 -2.89 -20.69 8.00
N VAL A 539 -3.98 -20.96 8.73
CA VAL A 539 -5.08 -21.81 8.31
C VAL A 539 -6.32 -20.96 8.16
N ILE A 540 -6.81 -20.84 6.94
CA ILE A 540 -7.91 -19.95 6.57
C ILE A 540 -9.14 -20.81 6.31
N SER A 541 -10.25 -20.55 6.99
CA SER A 541 -11.55 -21.14 6.76
C SER A 541 -12.45 -20.17 6.02
N ASP A 542 -13.42 -20.66 5.27
CA ASP A 542 -14.31 -19.86 4.43
C ASP A 542 -13.53 -18.93 3.48
N THR A 543 -12.46 -19.47 2.89
CA THR A 543 -11.55 -18.70 2.03
C THR A 543 -12.31 -18.05 0.89
N VAL A 544 -12.15 -16.73 0.74
CA VAL A 544 -12.78 -15.97 -0.36
C VAL A 544 -11.93 -16.10 -1.61
N ASP A 545 -12.52 -16.63 -2.70
CA ASP A 545 -11.88 -16.81 -4.00
C ASP A 545 -12.94 -16.88 -5.10
N ARG A 546 -12.58 -17.22 -6.33
CA ARG A 546 -13.49 -17.34 -7.47
C ARG A 546 -14.23 -18.69 -7.45
N ILE A 547 -15.54 -18.61 -7.61
CA ILE A 547 -16.42 -19.78 -7.71
C ILE A 547 -17.24 -19.76 -9.01
N PRO A 548 -17.60 -20.93 -9.57
CA PRO A 548 -18.60 -21.00 -10.64
C PRO A 548 -20.00 -20.71 -10.07
N VAL A 549 -20.77 -19.87 -10.76
CA VAL A 549 -22.17 -19.59 -10.45
C VAL A 549 -23.03 -19.94 -11.68
N GLY A 550 -23.90 -20.92 -11.55
CA GLY A 550 -24.66 -21.45 -12.67
C GLY A 550 -23.77 -22.12 -13.74
N THR A 551 -24.15 -22.01 -15.02
CA THR A 551 -23.40 -22.59 -16.15
C THR A 551 -22.31 -21.69 -16.67
N ASP A 552 -22.51 -20.36 -16.64
CA ASP A 552 -21.71 -19.36 -17.35
C ASP A 552 -21.26 -18.20 -16.45
N GLY A 553 -21.55 -18.23 -15.14
CA GLY A 553 -21.21 -17.19 -14.18
C GLY A 553 -19.90 -17.49 -13.44
N ASP A 554 -19.10 -16.47 -13.28
CA ASP A 554 -17.89 -16.43 -12.42
C ASP A 554 -18.11 -15.35 -11.36
N ALA A 555 -18.06 -15.72 -10.09
CA ALA A 555 -18.26 -14.81 -8.98
C ALA A 555 -17.17 -14.96 -7.91
N VAL A 556 -17.06 -13.96 -7.03
CA VAL A 556 -16.35 -14.12 -5.76
C VAL A 556 -17.25 -14.95 -4.82
N GLY A 557 -16.66 -15.91 -4.13
CA GLY A 557 -17.40 -16.79 -3.22
C GLY A 557 -16.50 -17.43 -2.20
N ASN A 558 -17.11 -18.17 -1.26
CA ASN A 558 -16.34 -18.91 -0.29
C ASN A 558 -16.03 -20.31 -0.85
N ILE A 559 -14.77 -20.67 -0.78
CA ILE A 559 -14.26 -22.00 -1.05
C ILE A 559 -13.82 -22.66 0.26
N GLY A 560 -13.30 -23.87 0.22
CA GLY A 560 -12.90 -24.63 1.39
C GLY A 560 -11.81 -23.97 2.25
N LYS A 561 -11.05 -24.80 2.95
CA LYS A 561 -9.92 -24.34 3.75
C LYS A 561 -8.70 -24.11 2.88
N ALA A 562 -8.00 -23.01 3.15
CA ALA A 562 -6.68 -22.76 2.58
C ALA A 562 -5.61 -22.80 3.67
N HIS A 563 -4.39 -23.10 3.24
CA HIS A 563 -3.18 -23.03 4.06
C HIS A 563 -2.22 -22.05 3.40
N ARG A 564 -1.51 -21.26 4.21
CA ARG A 564 -0.44 -20.36 3.78
C ARG A 564 0.70 -20.46 4.76
N TYR A 565 1.93 -20.43 4.27
CA TYR A 565 3.13 -20.39 5.11
C TYR A 565 4.27 -19.71 4.34
N GLY A 566 5.21 -19.18 5.07
CA GLY A 566 6.32 -18.46 4.46
C GLY A 566 7.32 -17.97 5.49
N PHE A 567 8.26 -17.16 5.01
CA PHE A 567 9.19 -16.43 5.85
C PHE A 567 9.56 -15.10 5.22
N ASP A 568 9.81 -14.11 6.06
CA ASP A 568 10.28 -12.78 5.72
C ASP A 568 11.66 -12.54 6.32
N ILE A 569 12.56 -11.94 5.55
CA ILE A 569 13.89 -11.51 6.00
C ILE A 569 14.01 -10.01 5.81
N VAL A 570 14.55 -9.33 6.84
CA VAL A 570 14.94 -7.93 6.81
C VAL A 570 16.35 -7.81 7.37
N SER A 571 17.24 -7.15 6.64
CA SER A 571 18.62 -6.97 7.08
C SER A 571 19.16 -5.62 6.65
N THR A 572 19.86 -4.94 7.56
CA THR A 572 20.69 -3.78 7.26
C THR A 572 22.14 -4.14 7.48
N ILE A 573 22.98 -3.86 6.51
CA ILE A 573 24.43 -4.13 6.53
C ILE A 573 25.16 -2.81 6.29
N LYS A 574 25.92 -2.35 7.29
CA LYS A 574 26.81 -1.18 7.20
C LYS A 574 28.22 -1.61 6.79
N GLY A 575 28.81 -0.87 5.87
CA GLY A 575 30.13 -1.21 5.32
C GLY A 575 31.31 -0.80 6.19
N ASP A 576 31.10 -0.09 7.28
CA ASP A 576 32.17 0.45 8.15
C ASP A 576 33.14 -0.65 8.62
N ARG A 577 32.61 -1.82 9.01
CA ARG A 577 33.40 -2.99 9.44
C ARG A 577 34.32 -3.56 8.36
N TRP A 578 34.01 -3.29 7.10
CA TRP A 578 34.80 -3.77 5.94
C TRP A 578 35.62 -2.69 5.28
N GLY A 579 35.79 -1.53 5.95
CA GLY A 579 36.58 -0.41 5.43
C GLY A 579 35.86 0.35 4.29
N LEU A 580 34.56 0.29 4.22
CA LEU A 580 33.68 0.99 3.28
C LEU A 580 32.77 1.97 4.04
N PRO A 581 33.30 3.01 4.69
CA PRO A 581 32.51 3.91 5.51
C PRO A 581 31.44 4.63 4.69
N GLY A 582 30.26 4.82 5.30
CA GLY A 582 29.12 5.48 4.67
C GLY A 582 28.35 4.61 3.69
N THR A 583 28.69 3.33 3.54
CA THR A 583 27.91 2.40 2.74
C THR A 583 26.88 1.66 3.58
N GLU A 584 25.70 1.46 2.98
CA GLU A 584 24.57 0.75 3.56
C GLU A 584 23.93 -0.14 2.50
N LEU A 585 23.63 -1.38 2.87
CA LEU A 585 22.88 -2.34 2.08
C LEU A 585 21.66 -2.79 2.89
N ASN A 586 20.48 -2.50 2.39
CA ASN A 586 19.21 -2.97 2.94
C ASN A 586 18.70 -4.11 2.09
N ILE A 587 18.25 -5.18 2.73
CA ILE A 587 17.75 -6.39 2.08
C ILE A 587 16.41 -6.72 2.70
N GLU A 588 15.38 -6.84 1.86
CA GLU A 588 14.08 -7.39 2.19
C GLU A 588 13.83 -8.59 1.28
N PHE A 589 13.36 -9.69 1.86
CA PHE A 589 13.03 -10.90 1.12
C PHE A 589 11.83 -11.58 1.75
N ASP A 590 10.80 -11.85 0.95
CA ASP A 590 9.58 -12.57 1.32
C ASP A 590 9.47 -13.81 0.41
N TRP A 591 9.31 -14.97 1.02
CA TRP A 591 8.93 -16.20 0.33
C TRP A 591 7.67 -16.78 0.94
N ARG A 592 6.73 -17.16 0.09
CA ARG A 592 5.41 -17.63 0.50
C ARG A 592 4.93 -18.77 -0.38
N ASP A 593 4.24 -19.74 0.24
CA ASP A 593 3.48 -20.75 -0.45
C ASP A 593 2.07 -20.87 0.13
N SER A 594 1.12 -21.27 -0.70
CA SER A 594 -0.27 -21.44 -0.29
C SER A 594 -0.90 -22.62 -1.01
N SER A 595 -1.94 -23.19 -0.41
CA SER A 595 -2.68 -24.32 -0.98
C SER A 595 -4.16 -24.23 -0.66
N VAL A 596 -4.99 -24.43 -1.68
CA VAL A 596 -6.45 -24.51 -1.60
C VAL A 596 -6.93 -25.45 -2.70
N ASP A 597 -8.02 -26.18 -2.47
CA ASP A 597 -8.62 -27.02 -3.51
C ASP A 597 -9.37 -26.14 -4.52
N ASP A 598 -9.08 -26.32 -5.82
CA ASP A 598 -9.77 -25.63 -6.90
C ASP A 598 -11.27 -25.98 -6.89
N PRO A 599 -12.19 -24.99 -6.80
CA PRO A 599 -13.61 -25.28 -6.66
C PRO A 599 -14.25 -25.90 -7.90
N LEU A 600 -13.56 -25.87 -9.05
CA LEU A 600 -14.06 -26.42 -10.31
C LEU A 600 -13.50 -27.81 -10.61
N LEU A 601 -12.23 -28.07 -10.30
CA LEU A 601 -11.50 -29.28 -10.68
C LEU A 601 -11.09 -30.15 -9.48
N GLY A 602 -11.14 -29.62 -8.25
CA GLY A 602 -10.87 -30.34 -7.02
C GLY A 602 -9.40 -30.69 -6.77
N PHE A 603 -8.46 -30.20 -7.56
CA PHE A 603 -7.03 -30.38 -7.31
C PHE A 603 -6.45 -29.23 -6.47
N PRO A 604 -5.42 -29.48 -5.66
CA PRO A 604 -4.78 -28.42 -4.89
C PRO A 604 -4.04 -27.43 -5.80
N ARG A 605 -4.24 -26.13 -5.57
CA ARG A 605 -3.53 -25.02 -6.23
C ARG A 605 -3.18 -23.93 -5.23
N ARG A 606 -2.35 -22.99 -5.62
CA ARG A 606 -2.14 -21.77 -4.84
C ARG A 606 -3.38 -20.89 -4.82
N LEU A 607 -3.49 -20.03 -3.82
CA LEU A 607 -4.48 -18.94 -3.79
C LEU A 607 -4.27 -18.02 -5.00
N ASN A 608 -5.36 -17.55 -5.58
CA ASN A 608 -5.34 -16.68 -6.75
C ASN A 608 -4.50 -15.43 -6.51
N GLY A 609 -3.46 -15.24 -7.34
CA GLY A 609 -2.61 -14.08 -7.30
C GLY A 609 -1.77 -13.92 -6.01
N ASP A 610 -1.65 -14.97 -5.20
CA ASP A 610 -0.82 -14.94 -4.01
C ASP A 610 0.64 -14.66 -4.37
N LYS A 611 1.31 -13.86 -3.55
CA LYS A 611 2.72 -13.50 -3.78
C LYS A 611 3.61 -14.69 -3.41
N GLU A 612 4.40 -15.17 -4.37
CA GLU A 612 5.29 -16.32 -4.15
C GLU A 612 6.66 -15.90 -3.63
N ILE A 613 7.22 -14.88 -4.28
CA ILE A 613 8.52 -14.32 -3.95
C ILE A 613 8.42 -12.82 -4.10
N ALA A 614 8.98 -12.09 -3.14
CA ALA A 614 9.30 -10.70 -3.31
C ALA A 614 10.66 -10.40 -2.69
N TYR A 615 11.43 -9.54 -3.31
CA TYR A 615 12.64 -9.01 -2.73
C TYR A 615 12.86 -7.55 -3.11
N ASP A 616 13.51 -6.82 -2.22
CA ASP A 616 14.10 -5.51 -2.46
C ASP A 616 15.51 -5.50 -1.89
N VAL A 617 16.46 -5.04 -2.70
CA VAL A 617 17.83 -4.86 -2.28
C VAL A 617 18.23 -3.44 -2.66
N GLU A 618 18.45 -2.61 -1.66
CA GLU A 618 18.85 -1.21 -1.82
C GLU A 618 20.28 -1.02 -1.33
N TYR A 619 21.10 -0.41 -2.17
CA TYR A 619 22.46 0.04 -1.84
C TYR A 619 22.50 1.56 -1.82
N ARG A 620 23.11 2.12 -0.78
CA ARG A 620 23.39 3.54 -0.63
C ARG A 620 24.83 3.75 -0.19
N HIS A 621 25.47 4.78 -0.73
CA HIS A 621 26.75 5.26 -0.26
C HIS A 621 26.70 6.77 -0.03
N ASP A 622 26.79 7.18 1.22
CA ASP A 622 27.03 8.56 1.63
C ASP A 622 28.53 8.83 1.60
N VAL A 623 28.97 9.64 0.63
CA VAL A 623 30.41 9.89 0.42
C VAL A 623 30.96 10.70 1.59
N THR A 624 31.79 10.06 2.41
CA THR A 624 32.31 10.63 3.65
C THR A 624 32.98 11.98 3.43
N GLY A 625 32.59 12.99 4.23
CA GLY A 625 33.15 14.36 4.17
C GLY A 625 32.62 15.19 3.00
N THR A 626 31.54 14.76 2.35
CA THR A 626 30.88 15.52 1.29
C THR A 626 29.36 15.45 1.46
N ASP A 627 28.61 16.27 0.72
CA ASP A 627 27.16 16.24 0.68
C ASP A 627 26.61 15.30 -0.41
N TRP A 628 27.47 14.54 -1.06
CA TRP A 628 27.08 13.59 -2.10
C TRP A 628 26.69 12.23 -1.54
N ALA A 629 25.60 11.69 -2.08
CA ALA A 629 25.25 10.28 -1.94
C ALA A 629 24.86 9.69 -3.29
N TYR A 630 25.07 8.40 -3.46
CA TYR A 630 24.61 7.67 -4.63
C TYR A 630 24.25 6.23 -4.26
N GLY A 631 23.48 5.60 -5.12
CA GLY A 631 23.08 4.22 -4.88
C GLY A 631 22.13 3.71 -5.94
N GLY A 632 21.41 2.66 -5.61
CA GLY A 632 20.42 2.06 -6.47
C GLY A 632 19.73 0.90 -5.79
N SER A 633 18.70 0.39 -6.45
CA SER A 633 17.93 -0.76 -5.95
C SER A 633 17.65 -1.77 -7.04
N VAL A 634 17.43 -2.99 -6.63
CA VAL A 634 16.82 -4.04 -7.46
C VAL A 634 15.71 -4.70 -6.68
N SER A 635 14.52 -4.81 -7.31
CA SER A 635 13.36 -5.42 -6.67
C SER A 635 12.58 -6.29 -7.63
N ARG A 636 11.92 -7.30 -7.12
CA ARG A 636 11.03 -8.16 -7.91
C ARG A 636 9.95 -8.74 -7.04
N PHE A 637 8.77 -8.95 -7.63
CA PHE A 637 7.75 -9.83 -7.07
C PHE A 637 7.28 -10.83 -8.13
N ILE A 638 6.94 -12.03 -7.69
CA ILE A 638 6.37 -13.09 -8.51
C ILE A 638 5.05 -13.49 -7.84
N SER A 639 3.97 -13.49 -8.62
CA SER A 639 2.64 -13.87 -8.14
C SER A 639 2.19 -15.18 -8.76
N ALA A 640 1.39 -15.93 -8.01
CA ALA A 640 0.71 -17.12 -8.47
C ALA A 640 -0.30 -16.80 -9.59
N GLU A 641 -0.60 -17.82 -10.39
CA GLU A 641 -1.65 -17.76 -11.40
C GLU A 641 -3.01 -17.41 -10.79
N ARG A 642 -3.89 -16.85 -11.60
CA ARG A 642 -5.28 -16.54 -11.27
C ARG A 642 -6.20 -17.44 -12.05
N PHE A 643 -6.93 -18.29 -11.35
CA PHE A 643 -7.87 -19.25 -11.91
C PHE A 643 -9.28 -18.66 -11.94
N ARG A 644 -9.84 -18.50 -13.13
CA ARG A 644 -11.22 -18.08 -13.37
C ARG A 644 -12.02 -19.24 -13.97
N LEU A 645 -13.31 -19.04 -14.21
CA LEU A 645 -14.17 -20.08 -14.80
C LEU A 645 -13.69 -20.50 -16.20
N PHE A 646 -13.30 -19.52 -17.04
CA PHE A 646 -12.97 -19.70 -18.46
C PHE A 646 -11.51 -19.43 -18.79
N SER A 647 -10.70 -19.01 -17.82
CA SER A 647 -9.29 -18.68 -18.07
C SER A 647 -8.38 -18.98 -16.89
N ILE A 648 -7.10 -19.06 -17.19
CA ILE A 648 -6.00 -18.98 -16.23
C ILE A 648 -5.13 -17.80 -16.67
N ASP A 649 -4.91 -16.85 -15.75
CA ASP A 649 -4.18 -15.61 -16.03
C ASP A 649 -2.91 -15.54 -15.20
N ARG A 650 -1.84 -14.99 -15.75
CA ARG A 650 -0.58 -14.68 -15.06
C ARG A 650 -0.07 -13.32 -15.48
N ASN A 651 0.43 -12.54 -14.54
CA ASN A 651 1.08 -11.27 -14.82
C ASN A 651 2.35 -11.10 -13.97
N GLY A 652 3.27 -10.31 -14.47
CA GLY A 652 4.53 -10.04 -13.78
C GLY A 652 5.46 -9.15 -14.58
N VAL A 653 6.71 -9.15 -14.14
CA VAL A 653 7.82 -8.46 -14.81
C VAL A 653 8.84 -9.51 -15.24
N ASP A 654 9.37 -9.42 -16.44
CA ASP A 654 10.29 -10.41 -17.01
C ASP A 654 11.68 -10.43 -16.35
N GLY A 655 12.04 -9.35 -15.62
CA GLY A 655 13.27 -9.23 -14.82
C GLY A 655 13.06 -8.44 -13.53
N PRO A 656 14.13 -8.17 -12.75
CA PRO A 656 14.01 -7.31 -11.58
C PRO A 656 13.85 -5.84 -11.98
N ASN A 657 12.99 -5.12 -11.31
CA ASN A 657 12.97 -3.67 -11.36
C ASN A 657 14.31 -3.12 -10.87
N SER A 658 14.72 -2.01 -11.42
CA SER A 658 16.06 -1.47 -11.10
C SER A 658 16.05 0.04 -11.08
N SER A 659 16.80 0.62 -10.15
CA SER A 659 17.01 2.05 -10.07
C SER A 659 18.47 2.41 -9.79
N LEU A 660 18.85 3.62 -10.18
CA LEU A 660 20.11 4.27 -9.77
C LEU A 660 19.78 5.70 -9.35
N PHE A 661 20.43 6.22 -8.35
CA PHE A 661 20.27 7.61 -7.95
C PHE A 661 21.61 8.29 -7.65
N VAL A 662 21.59 9.60 -7.78
CA VAL A 662 22.60 10.52 -7.26
C VAL A 662 21.87 11.64 -6.51
N GLU A 663 22.42 12.01 -5.36
CA GLU A 663 21.84 12.99 -4.45
C GLU A 663 22.91 13.97 -3.97
N HIS A 664 22.56 15.23 -3.89
CA HIS A 664 23.32 16.22 -3.16
C HIS A 664 22.46 16.76 -2.02
N LYS A 665 22.89 16.51 -0.79
CA LYS A 665 22.11 16.73 0.44
C LYS A 665 21.93 18.21 0.80
N ASP A 666 22.83 19.07 0.37
CA ASP A 666 22.75 20.53 0.63
C ASP A 666 23.26 21.34 -0.57
N VAL A 667 22.35 21.86 -1.38
CA VAL A 667 22.60 22.88 -2.39
C VAL A 667 21.89 24.16 -1.97
N ALA A 668 22.58 25.03 -1.26
CA ALA A 668 22.00 26.27 -0.71
C ALA A 668 20.75 26.03 0.16
N GLY A 669 20.79 25.03 1.01
CA GLY A 669 19.67 24.65 1.89
C GLY A 669 18.68 23.66 1.27
N LEU A 670 18.88 23.19 0.04
CA LEU A 670 17.99 22.25 -0.64
C LEU A 670 18.65 20.88 -0.82
N THR A 671 17.88 19.82 -0.68
CA THR A 671 18.26 18.48 -1.10
C THR A 671 17.85 18.28 -2.55
N LEU A 672 18.77 17.87 -3.40
CA LEU A 672 18.53 17.58 -4.81
C LEU A 672 18.85 16.11 -5.09
N ARG A 673 17.88 15.39 -5.66
CA ARG A 673 18.08 13.99 -6.05
C ARG A 673 17.61 13.77 -7.48
N ALA A 674 18.43 13.05 -8.22
CA ALA A 674 18.05 12.52 -9.54
C ALA A 674 18.10 11.00 -9.47
N THR A 675 17.06 10.35 -9.93
CA THR A 675 16.94 8.89 -9.87
C THR A 675 16.64 8.29 -11.25
N LEU A 676 17.28 7.19 -11.64
CA LEU A 676 17.07 6.41 -12.83
C LEU A 676 16.39 5.09 -12.52
N PHE A 677 15.23 4.84 -13.11
CA PHE A 677 14.49 3.62 -12.94
C PHE A 677 14.26 2.89 -14.26
N ASN A 678 13.93 1.63 -14.14
CA ASN A 678 13.94 0.67 -15.23
C ASN A 678 15.26 0.70 -16.02
N VAL A 679 16.37 0.77 -15.30
CA VAL A 679 17.71 0.82 -15.86
C VAL A 679 18.02 -0.41 -16.70
N LEU A 680 17.51 -1.57 -16.27
CA LEU A 680 17.69 -2.85 -16.95
C LEU A 680 16.74 -3.03 -18.14
N GLY A 681 15.76 -2.13 -18.32
CA GLY A 681 14.86 -2.14 -19.47
C GLY A 681 13.84 -3.29 -19.44
N ASN A 682 13.41 -3.71 -18.27
CA ASN A 682 12.44 -4.79 -18.10
C ASN A 682 11.08 -4.44 -18.70
N GLU A 683 10.37 -5.47 -19.15
CA GLU A 683 9.02 -5.39 -19.64
C GLU A 683 8.05 -6.04 -18.66
N GLU A 684 6.87 -5.47 -18.54
CA GLU A 684 5.77 -6.16 -17.86
C GLU A 684 5.11 -7.11 -18.84
N PHE A 685 4.63 -8.23 -18.35
CA PHE A 685 3.92 -9.20 -19.16
C PHE A 685 2.57 -9.58 -18.56
N PHE A 686 1.65 -9.94 -19.43
CA PHE A 686 0.39 -10.59 -19.07
C PHE A 686 0.21 -11.79 -19.99
N GLU A 687 -0.05 -12.95 -19.40
CA GLU A 687 -0.32 -14.23 -20.08
C GLU A 687 -1.70 -14.72 -19.70
N ARG A 688 -2.45 -15.23 -20.66
CA ARG A 688 -3.77 -15.82 -20.43
C ARG A 688 -3.98 -17.06 -21.29
N THR A 689 -4.42 -18.13 -20.64
CA THR A 689 -4.98 -19.30 -21.33
C THR A 689 -6.50 -19.24 -21.25
N ARG A 690 -7.19 -19.12 -22.39
CA ARG A 690 -8.65 -19.17 -22.49
C ARG A 690 -9.13 -20.54 -22.89
N PHE A 691 -10.19 -21.00 -22.28
CA PHE A 691 -10.83 -22.28 -22.58
C PHE A 691 -12.10 -22.08 -23.41
N ASP A 692 -12.45 -23.09 -24.20
CA ASP A 692 -13.73 -23.15 -24.92
C ASP A 692 -14.79 -23.71 -23.98
N GLY A 693 -15.55 -22.83 -23.34
CA GLY A 693 -16.39 -23.15 -22.21
C GLY A 693 -15.60 -23.16 -20.89
N ARG A 694 -16.09 -23.89 -19.91
CA ARG A 694 -15.51 -23.97 -18.56
C ARG A 694 -14.17 -24.74 -18.57
N ARG A 695 -13.24 -24.36 -17.68
CA ARG A 695 -11.91 -25.01 -17.56
C ARG A 695 -11.98 -26.53 -17.32
N ASP A 696 -13.02 -27.01 -16.64
CA ASP A 696 -13.22 -28.44 -16.38
C ASP A 696 -13.47 -29.30 -17.65
N ALA A 697 -13.85 -28.69 -18.75
CA ALA A 697 -13.90 -29.34 -20.05
C ALA A 697 -12.50 -29.60 -20.65
N GLY A 698 -11.47 -28.88 -20.17
CA GLY A 698 -10.08 -29.06 -20.60
C GLY A 698 -9.76 -28.63 -22.03
N ILE A 699 -10.69 -27.98 -22.74
CA ILE A 699 -10.53 -27.59 -24.14
C ILE A 699 -9.95 -26.18 -24.20
N VAL A 700 -8.66 -26.07 -24.49
CA VAL A 700 -8.01 -24.77 -24.71
C VAL A 700 -8.53 -24.17 -26.01
N ARG A 701 -9.00 -22.93 -25.95
CA ARG A 701 -9.40 -22.13 -27.13
C ARG A 701 -8.22 -21.37 -27.72
N GLN A 702 -7.49 -20.65 -26.86
CA GLN A 702 -6.37 -19.82 -27.27
C GLN A 702 -5.48 -19.46 -26.09
N THR A 703 -4.25 -19.05 -26.38
CA THR A 703 -3.33 -18.41 -25.46
C THR A 703 -3.03 -16.99 -25.91
N GLU A 704 -2.92 -16.08 -24.97
CA GLU A 704 -2.62 -14.65 -25.15
C GLU A 704 -1.36 -14.31 -24.37
N GLU A 705 -0.44 -13.58 -24.99
CA GLU A 705 0.75 -13.05 -24.35
C GLU A 705 0.89 -11.57 -24.72
N ILE A 706 0.92 -10.69 -23.72
CA ILE A 706 1.09 -9.25 -23.87
C ILE A 706 2.38 -8.84 -23.17
N LYS A 707 3.20 -8.01 -23.85
CA LYS A 707 4.41 -7.39 -23.28
C LYS A 707 4.33 -5.88 -23.36
N TYR A 708 4.52 -5.22 -22.23
CA TYR A 708 4.44 -3.78 -22.07
C TYR A 708 5.84 -3.18 -21.90
N ASN A 709 6.26 -2.33 -22.83
CA ASN A 709 7.53 -1.64 -22.77
C ASN A 709 7.34 -0.18 -22.33
N PHE A 710 7.59 0.10 -21.06
CA PHE A 710 7.51 1.44 -20.49
C PHE A 710 8.74 2.29 -20.77
N GLY A 711 9.88 1.66 -21.01
CA GLY A 711 11.18 2.31 -21.15
C GLY A 711 11.70 2.92 -19.85
N PRO A 712 12.82 3.64 -19.92
CA PRO A 712 13.41 4.30 -18.74
C PRO A 712 12.61 5.54 -18.35
N ILE A 713 12.68 5.91 -17.06
CA ILE A 713 11.92 7.00 -16.46
C ILE A 713 12.84 7.89 -15.62
N LEU A 714 12.80 9.20 -15.79
CA LEU A 714 13.50 10.19 -14.97
C LEU A 714 12.57 10.83 -13.95
N SER A 715 13.02 10.97 -12.71
CA SER A 715 12.51 11.91 -11.73
C SER A 715 13.61 12.72 -11.09
N LEU A 716 13.26 13.89 -10.80
CA LEU A 716 14.05 14.74 -9.93
C LEU A 716 13.25 14.88 -8.63
N SER A 717 13.95 15.03 -7.52
CA SER A 717 13.37 15.48 -6.25
C SER A 717 14.12 16.72 -5.82
N VAL A 718 13.38 17.73 -5.44
CA VAL A 718 13.89 18.96 -4.84
C VAL A 718 13.13 19.17 -3.55
N GLU A 719 13.85 19.17 -2.44
CA GLU A 719 13.27 19.25 -1.11
C GLU A 719 13.86 20.41 -0.33
N GLY A 720 13.05 21.09 0.48
CA GLY A 720 13.47 22.21 1.33
C GLY A 720 12.64 22.34 2.60
N SER A 721 13.20 23.07 3.58
CA SER A 721 12.51 23.46 4.82
C SER A 721 12.78 24.93 5.15
N PHE A 722 11.88 25.59 5.88
CA PHE A 722 12.01 26.99 6.30
C PHE A 722 11.32 27.27 7.63
#